data_818da8e100418cafb697fd8bf6827b5d
#
_entry.id   818da8e100418cafb697fd8bf6827b5d
#
_cell.length_a   1.000
_cell.length_b   1.000
_cell.length_c   1.000
_cell.angle_alpha   90.00
_cell.angle_beta   90.00
_cell.angle_gamma   90.00
#
_symmetry.space_group_name_H-M   'P 1'
#
loop_
_entity.id
_entity.type
_entity.pdbx_description
1 polymer ?
#
loop_
_entity_poly.entity_id
_entity_poly.type
_entity_poly.pdbx_seq_one_letter_code
_entity_poly.pdbx_strand_id
1 'polypeptide(L)'
;MMSVQKFIDESRSFFKGEQFDKAEQRLKQAWQEIIGEATQVQIQEQNDVRYWLGCCSFEKAQRTEKNEKVIQLLKEAIKYFQQQLSLAKKLCNTQTNIKEQNYAYNWLGRCYLELAIREKIVDTTNICLHQAIRSYYHQLDILNILEKKEDFVKEQIKAQNWLGHCYSEQSKRTLISDRRIRLIKKALQCYSQQLDLIKQAATTLRPHILEQAQAHSWIGGAYLEWALHTKNVESAEGLLNKAIDHHKQELQLSGELDNQDNQIDKQNGIIGQIYAQYHIGCCYFEQARRAKDNTQADDLFQKSARSFKNVRKQIPALIDWPKTDLLENSLKHYLKYFAYREQNWMRYFEDKKAEIKELLFISKANDSRLSNAISTILAVLNIPTIELGSIPLAHYTSPIVCHKLFGIGDEINPLRIGSSTYMNDPSEGKTLLEFLDVQDLELENKVDYPTYNAFFTCFSSRVNDLNQFRLYGKEDGIEASGCCLVVNKNGDWLKEVDLSSPFRSLASTQKGYAENGLQDKNSHKLPEIELSIFQFEKLPLYQIAYIAYEDEYISREKCGRWFEMPHGKFGIRLKPIGDNKKWHEFRLTKLEEALQELMNFLHNKNSFEEEDKQILEYIRYLFKDFAFRDEEEFRLMKIAKIDAEEVKYCEASQSVFIPYSDIRDIVDEVILGTNYEKTSVRRKAEVFQYQMCKLCPDVKVSRSSLPINPPLR
;
A
#
# COMPACT_ATOMS: atom_id res chain seq x y z
N MET A 1 -27.28 -39.23 31.62
CA MET A 1 -26.66 -37.93 31.28
C MET A 1 -25.27 -38.17 30.75
N MET A 2 -24.93 -37.71 29.55
CA MET A 2 -23.56 -37.70 29.08
C MET A 2 -22.78 -36.68 29.92
N SER A 3 -21.55 -37.00 30.35
CA SER A 3 -20.72 -36.02 31.07
C SER A 3 -20.35 -34.86 30.13
N VAL A 4 -20.29 -33.65 30.66
CA VAL A 4 -19.85 -32.44 29.93
C VAL A 4 -18.54 -32.70 29.19
N GLN A 5 -17.61 -33.41 29.83
CA GLN A 5 -16.33 -33.81 29.24
C GLN A 5 -16.49 -34.63 27.94
N LYS A 6 -17.49 -35.48 27.85
CA LYS A 6 -17.75 -36.28 26.63
C LYS A 6 -18.17 -35.40 25.46
N PHE A 7 -19.00 -34.38 25.69
CA PHE A 7 -19.34 -33.39 24.65
C PHE A 7 -18.13 -32.59 24.18
N ILE A 8 -17.24 -32.20 25.11
CA ILE A 8 -16.00 -31.51 24.80
C ILE A 8 -15.08 -32.40 23.93
N ASP A 9 -14.93 -33.69 24.30
CA ASP A 9 -14.07 -34.62 23.56
C ASP A 9 -14.63 -34.94 22.16
N GLU A 10 -15.95 -35.16 22.03
CA GLU A 10 -16.61 -35.29 20.73
C GLU A 10 -16.40 -34.03 19.85
N SER A 11 -16.51 -32.87 20.46
CA SER A 11 -16.29 -31.57 19.80
C SER A 11 -14.87 -31.43 19.28
N ARG A 12 -13.87 -31.80 20.09
CA ARG A 12 -12.46 -31.84 19.68
C ARG A 12 -12.24 -32.77 18.50
N SER A 13 -12.93 -33.91 18.45
CA SER A 13 -12.88 -34.85 17.33
C SER A 13 -13.47 -34.21 16.04
N PHE A 14 -14.65 -33.59 16.15
CA PHE A 14 -15.25 -32.87 15.02
C PHE A 14 -14.38 -31.70 14.55
N PHE A 15 -13.78 -30.96 15.47
CA PHE A 15 -12.87 -29.86 15.14
C PHE A 15 -11.65 -30.34 14.35
N LYS A 16 -11.01 -31.45 14.80
CA LYS A 16 -9.91 -32.11 14.08
C LYS A 16 -10.32 -32.63 12.70
N GLY A 17 -11.57 -33.05 12.54
CA GLY A 17 -12.17 -33.45 11.27
C GLY A 17 -12.75 -32.28 10.45
N GLU A 18 -12.44 -31.03 10.80
CA GLU A 18 -12.88 -29.80 10.12
C GLU A 18 -14.41 -29.62 10.06
N GLN A 19 -15.17 -30.31 10.89
CA GLN A 19 -16.63 -30.20 10.97
C GLN A 19 -17.06 -29.21 12.04
N PHE A 20 -16.70 -27.91 11.82
CA PHE A 20 -16.82 -26.84 12.82
C PHE A 20 -18.26 -26.58 13.28
N ASP A 21 -19.26 -26.74 12.41
CA ASP A 21 -20.66 -26.58 12.79
C ASP A 21 -21.12 -27.66 13.77
N LYS A 22 -20.70 -28.90 13.56
CA LYS A 22 -20.97 -30.00 14.50
C LYS A 22 -20.22 -29.83 15.81
N ALA A 23 -18.96 -29.40 15.74
CA ALA A 23 -18.17 -29.07 16.92
C ALA A 23 -18.85 -27.99 17.75
N GLU A 24 -19.28 -26.91 17.14
CA GLU A 24 -19.99 -25.81 17.79
C GLU A 24 -21.31 -26.25 18.41
N GLN A 25 -22.10 -27.10 17.71
CA GLN A 25 -23.35 -27.62 18.22
C GLN A 25 -23.13 -28.46 19.50
N ARG A 26 -22.11 -29.32 19.54
CA ARG A 26 -21.75 -30.10 20.71
C ARG A 26 -21.29 -29.24 21.88
N LEU A 27 -20.51 -28.19 21.61
CA LEU A 27 -20.09 -27.25 22.64
C LEU A 27 -21.25 -26.46 23.23
N LYS A 28 -22.23 -26.07 22.42
CA LYS A 28 -23.46 -25.42 22.90
C LYS A 28 -24.29 -26.36 23.77
N GLN A 29 -24.36 -27.66 23.44
CA GLN A 29 -24.97 -28.66 24.28
C GLN A 29 -24.23 -28.85 25.62
N ALA A 30 -22.88 -28.97 25.59
CA ALA A 30 -22.06 -28.98 26.79
C ALA A 30 -22.31 -27.79 27.71
N TRP A 31 -22.44 -26.59 27.12
CA TRP A 31 -22.72 -25.38 27.89
C TRP A 31 -24.08 -25.42 28.61
N GLN A 32 -25.10 -25.99 27.98
CA GLN A 32 -26.44 -26.13 28.56
C GLN A 32 -26.50 -27.13 29.75
N GLU A 33 -25.58 -28.09 29.75
CA GLU A 33 -25.51 -29.12 30.81
C GLU A 33 -24.73 -28.65 32.06
N ILE A 34 -23.97 -27.52 31.94
CA ILE A 34 -23.21 -26.96 33.07
C ILE A 34 -24.15 -26.10 33.93
N ILE A 35 -24.89 -26.71 34.83
CA ILE A 35 -25.86 -26.07 35.72
C ILE A 35 -25.36 -26.11 37.16
N GLY A 36 -25.42 -24.98 37.91
CA GLY A 36 -25.21 -24.91 39.36
C GLY A 36 -24.12 -23.93 39.81
N GLU A 37 -23.83 -23.88 41.12
CA GLU A 37 -22.71 -23.12 41.69
C GLU A 37 -21.39 -23.63 41.15
N ALA A 38 -20.60 -22.73 40.60
CA ALA A 38 -19.39 -23.08 39.84
C ALA A 38 -18.27 -23.62 40.73
N THR A 39 -18.16 -24.94 40.86
CA THR A 39 -16.97 -25.59 41.41
C THR A 39 -15.76 -25.33 40.50
N GLN A 40 -14.53 -25.54 41.03
CA GLN A 40 -13.30 -25.35 40.20
C GLN A 40 -13.29 -26.26 38.98
N VAL A 41 -13.86 -27.46 39.02
CA VAL A 41 -14.01 -28.35 37.87
C VAL A 41 -14.97 -27.76 36.83
N GLN A 42 -16.09 -27.24 37.26
CA GLN A 42 -17.07 -26.60 36.36
C GLN A 42 -16.52 -25.32 35.75
N ILE A 43 -15.72 -24.54 36.47
CA ILE A 43 -15.04 -23.36 35.94
C ILE A 43 -14.06 -23.80 34.81
N GLN A 44 -13.32 -24.89 34.99
CA GLN A 44 -12.42 -25.40 33.95
C GLN A 44 -13.21 -25.91 32.73
N GLU A 45 -14.30 -26.66 32.93
CA GLU A 45 -15.17 -27.14 31.83
C GLU A 45 -15.78 -25.95 31.07
N GLN A 46 -16.25 -24.91 31.76
CA GLN A 46 -16.73 -23.67 31.16
C GLN A 46 -15.64 -22.98 30.35
N ASN A 47 -14.42 -22.93 30.89
CA ASN A 47 -13.26 -22.33 30.21
C ASN A 47 -12.96 -23.09 28.92
N ASP A 48 -12.91 -24.41 28.96
CA ASP A 48 -12.66 -25.26 27.78
C ASP A 48 -13.73 -25.11 26.72
N VAL A 49 -15.01 -25.05 27.09
CA VAL A 49 -16.11 -24.83 26.15
C VAL A 49 -15.95 -23.47 25.45
N ARG A 50 -15.64 -22.41 26.20
CA ARG A 50 -15.46 -21.07 25.61
C ARG A 50 -14.24 -20.99 24.70
N TYR A 51 -13.14 -21.64 25.08
CA TYR A 51 -11.95 -21.77 24.24
C TYR A 51 -12.29 -22.38 22.87
N TRP A 52 -12.93 -23.58 22.88
CA TRP A 52 -13.25 -24.30 21.66
C TRP A 52 -14.32 -23.58 20.79
N LEU A 53 -15.30 -22.90 21.40
CA LEU A 53 -16.27 -22.07 20.68
C LEU A 53 -15.55 -20.93 19.97
N GLY A 54 -14.60 -20.27 20.63
CA GLY A 54 -13.78 -19.23 20.01
C GLY A 54 -12.96 -19.75 18.84
N CYS A 55 -12.33 -20.94 19.00
CA CYS A 55 -11.60 -21.58 17.92
C CYS A 55 -12.51 -21.94 16.73
N CYS A 56 -13.71 -22.48 16.97
CA CYS A 56 -14.67 -22.79 15.90
C CYS A 56 -15.06 -21.51 15.10
N SER A 57 -15.41 -20.43 15.80
CA SER A 57 -15.77 -19.16 15.15
C SER A 57 -14.60 -18.60 14.34
N PHE A 58 -13.37 -18.66 14.87
CA PHE A 58 -12.17 -18.19 14.16
C PHE A 58 -11.89 -19.04 12.91
N GLU A 59 -11.94 -20.38 12.99
CA GLU A 59 -11.71 -21.26 11.84
C GLU A 59 -12.78 -21.09 10.76
N LYS A 60 -14.05 -20.90 11.15
CA LYS A 60 -15.11 -20.55 10.21
C LYS A 60 -14.83 -19.21 9.52
N ALA A 61 -14.34 -18.21 10.25
CA ALA A 61 -13.97 -16.92 9.68
C ALA A 61 -12.88 -17.09 8.61
N GLN A 62 -11.89 -17.93 8.85
CA GLN A 62 -10.79 -18.20 7.90
C GLN A 62 -11.26 -18.86 6.60
N ARG A 63 -12.42 -19.55 6.60
CA ARG A 63 -12.97 -20.27 5.45
C ARG A 63 -14.16 -19.55 4.80
N THR A 64 -14.51 -18.38 5.27
CA THR A 64 -15.65 -17.60 4.78
C THR A 64 -15.18 -16.56 3.76
N GLU A 65 -15.83 -16.50 2.61
CA GLU A 65 -15.47 -15.58 1.52
C GLU A 65 -16.00 -14.16 1.75
N LYS A 66 -17.22 -14.01 2.28
CA LYS A 66 -17.87 -12.71 2.47
C LYS A 66 -17.28 -11.97 3.66
N ASN A 67 -16.63 -10.83 3.42
CA ASN A 67 -15.93 -10.04 4.43
C ASN A 67 -16.81 -9.64 5.63
N GLU A 68 -18.06 -9.25 5.40
CA GLU A 68 -18.99 -8.92 6.49
C GLU A 68 -19.24 -10.09 7.44
N LYS A 69 -19.41 -11.30 6.89
CA LYS A 69 -19.58 -12.52 7.69
C LYS A 69 -18.30 -12.90 8.42
N VAL A 70 -17.14 -12.66 7.81
CA VAL A 70 -15.84 -12.86 8.47
C VAL A 70 -15.71 -11.93 9.68
N ILE A 71 -16.00 -10.64 9.52
CA ILE A 71 -15.98 -9.66 10.60
C ILE A 71 -16.92 -10.08 11.73
N GLN A 72 -18.13 -10.54 11.42
CA GLN A 72 -19.07 -11.03 12.42
C GLN A 72 -18.52 -12.23 13.20
N LEU A 73 -17.98 -13.22 12.51
CA LEU A 73 -17.40 -14.43 13.13
C LEU A 73 -16.19 -14.10 14.01
N LEU A 74 -15.34 -13.15 13.58
CA LEU A 74 -14.21 -12.69 14.39
C LEU A 74 -14.67 -11.96 15.65
N LYS A 75 -15.71 -11.11 15.57
CA LYS A 75 -16.32 -10.47 16.75
C LYS A 75 -16.90 -11.49 17.72
N GLU A 76 -17.50 -12.54 17.20
CA GLU A 76 -18.01 -13.66 18.02
C GLU A 76 -16.86 -14.43 18.69
N ALA A 77 -15.81 -14.75 17.97
CA ALA A 77 -14.60 -15.39 18.53
C ALA A 77 -13.99 -14.54 19.67
N ILE A 78 -13.85 -13.23 19.46
CA ILE A 78 -13.36 -12.29 20.49
C ILE A 78 -14.22 -12.38 21.76
N LYS A 79 -15.55 -12.40 21.63
CA LYS A 79 -16.47 -12.52 22.77
C LYS A 79 -16.24 -13.82 23.55
N TYR A 80 -16.06 -14.94 22.86
CA TYR A 80 -15.78 -16.22 23.52
C TYR A 80 -14.43 -16.22 24.23
N PHE A 81 -13.37 -15.70 23.63
CA PHE A 81 -12.06 -15.62 24.28
C PHE A 81 -12.00 -14.62 25.43
N GLN A 82 -12.78 -13.54 25.41
CA GLN A 82 -12.94 -12.64 26.56
C GLN A 82 -13.62 -13.35 27.74
N GLN A 83 -14.65 -14.15 27.46
CA GLN A 83 -15.32 -14.97 28.47
C GLN A 83 -14.38 -16.05 29.02
N GLN A 84 -13.61 -16.72 28.14
CA GLN A 84 -12.56 -17.66 28.54
C GLN A 84 -11.55 -16.98 29.49
N LEU A 85 -11.04 -15.81 29.13
CA LEU A 85 -10.10 -15.06 29.97
C LEU A 85 -10.67 -14.74 31.37
N SER A 86 -11.94 -14.37 31.42
CA SER A 86 -12.64 -14.10 32.69
C SER A 86 -12.74 -15.35 33.56
N LEU A 87 -12.99 -16.52 32.95
CA LEU A 87 -13.05 -17.82 33.67
C LEU A 87 -11.66 -18.27 34.09
N ALA A 88 -10.67 -18.14 33.23
CA ALA A 88 -9.28 -18.51 33.53
C ALA A 88 -8.77 -17.78 34.79
N LYS A 89 -9.09 -16.48 34.95
CA LYS A 89 -8.72 -15.70 36.12
C LYS A 89 -9.34 -16.18 37.43
N LYS A 90 -10.40 -16.98 37.39
CA LYS A 90 -11.08 -17.55 38.57
C LYS A 90 -10.52 -18.95 38.96
N LEU A 91 -9.63 -19.53 38.17
CA LEU A 91 -9.01 -20.81 38.47
C LEU A 91 -8.02 -20.68 39.63
N CYS A 92 -8.16 -21.53 40.66
CA CYS A 92 -7.32 -21.48 41.86
C CYS A 92 -5.90 -22.02 41.62
N ASN A 93 -5.74 -22.98 40.69
CA ASN A 93 -4.43 -23.52 40.36
C ASN A 93 -3.64 -22.49 39.53
N THR A 94 -2.58 -21.95 40.12
CA THR A 94 -1.77 -20.87 39.50
C THR A 94 -1.21 -21.29 38.16
N GLN A 95 -0.73 -22.48 37.99
CA GLN A 95 -0.14 -22.94 36.72
C GLN A 95 -1.21 -23.12 35.65
N THR A 96 -2.36 -23.73 35.96
CA THR A 96 -3.49 -23.82 35.02
C THR A 96 -4.05 -22.46 34.67
N ASN A 97 -4.24 -21.61 35.65
CA ASN A 97 -4.71 -20.23 35.49
C ASN A 97 -3.83 -19.47 34.48
N ILE A 98 -2.51 -19.49 34.66
CA ILE A 98 -1.56 -18.83 33.77
C ILE A 98 -1.60 -19.42 32.37
N LYS A 99 -1.65 -20.75 32.24
CA LYS A 99 -1.74 -21.42 30.94
C LYS A 99 -3.00 -21.01 30.17
N GLU A 100 -4.14 -21.02 30.82
CA GLU A 100 -5.41 -20.66 30.20
C GLU A 100 -5.48 -19.16 29.85
N GLN A 101 -4.95 -18.30 30.69
CA GLN A 101 -4.82 -16.87 30.37
C GLN A 101 -3.88 -16.64 29.17
N ASN A 102 -2.76 -17.37 29.09
CA ASN A 102 -1.84 -17.30 27.95
C ASN A 102 -2.57 -17.66 26.65
N TYR A 103 -3.34 -18.74 26.62
CA TYR A 103 -4.12 -19.11 25.45
C TYR A 103 -5.17 -18.04 25.08
N ALA A 104 -5.90 -17.51 26.05
CA ALA A 104 -6.91 -16.49 25.83
C ALA A 104 -6.30 -15.22 25.23
N TYR A 105 -5.19 -14.73 25.78
CA TYR A 105 -4.52 -13.54 25.27
C TYR A 105 -3.93 -13.74 23.86
N ASN A 106 -3.35 -14.91 23.59
CA ASN A 106 -2.86 -15.24 22.25
C ASN A 106 -3.99 -15.18 21.20
N TRP A 107 -5.12 -15.82 21.49
CA TRP A 107 -6.25 -15.84 20.57
C TRP A 107 -6.94 -14.48 20.44
N LEU A 108 -7.07 -13.72 21.52
CA LEU A 108 -7.57 -12.35 21.47
C LEU A 108 -6.69 -11.48 20.58
N GLY A 109 -5.36 -11.56 20.75
CA GLY A 109 -4.41 -10.84 19.91
C GLY A 109 -4.59 -11.18 18.44
N ARG A 110 -4.70 -12.46 18.11
CA ARG A 110 -4.91 -12.94 16.72
C ARG A 110 -6.24 -12.45 16.14
N CYS A 111 -7.33 -12.61 16.87
CA CYS A 111 -8.65 -12.18 16.41
C CYS A 111 -8.72 -10.68 16.18
N TYR A 112 -8.17 -9.87 17.09
CA TYR A 112 -8.11 -8.41 16.91
C TYR A 112 -7.25 -8.00 15.74
N LEU A 113 -6.13 -8.66 15.51
CA LEU A 113 -5.25 -8.40 14.38
C LEU A 113 -5.94 -8.75 13.05
N GLU A 114 -6.56 -9.94 12.95
CA GLU A 114 -7.34 -10.34 11.78
C GLU A 114 -8.52 -9.40 11.53
N LEU A 115 -9.20 -8.98 12.58
CA LEU A 115 -10.28 -8.00 12.47
C LEU A 115 -9.77 -6.65 11.95
N ALA A 116 -8.62 -6.18 12.45
CA ALA A 116 -8.00 -4.95 11.98
C ALA A 116 -7.59 -4.99 10.50
N ILE A 117 -7.15 -6.14 10.01
CA ILE A 117 -6.79 -6.34 8.61
C ILE A 117 -8.02 -6.24 7.69
N ARG A 118 -9.19 -6.66 8.16
CA ARG A 118 -10.43 -6.76 7.38
C ARG A 118 -11.38 -5.59 7.56
N GLU A 119 -11.19 -4.80 8.62
CA GLU A 119 -12.03 -3.65 8.93
C GLU A 119 -11.67 -2.47 8.01
N LYS A 120 -12.69 -1.79 7.49
CA LYS A 120 -12.52 -0.65 6.57
C LYS A 120 -12.42 0.70 7.28
N ILE A 121 -12.97 0.81 8.48
CA ILE A 121 -13.02 2.06 9.23
C ILE A 121 -11.69 2.26 9.97
N VAL A 122 -10.98 3.34 9.65
CA VAL A 122 -9.64 3.65 10.20
C VAL A 122 -9.62 3.67 11.73
N ASP A 123 -10.61 4.29 12.36
CA ASP A 123 -10.66 4.37 13.82
C ASP A 123 -10.88 2.99 14.46
N THR A 124 -11.79 2.20 13.90
CA THR A 124 -12.04 0.81 14.36
C THR A 124 -10.79 -0.05 14.16
N THR A 125 -10.11 0.08 13.03
CA THR A 125 -8.85 -0.60 12.75
C THR A 125 -7.78 -0.26 13.78
N ASN A 126 -7.59 1.01 14.08
CA ASN A 126 -6.63 1.45 15.09
C ASN A 126 -6.97 0.91 16.49
N ILE A 127 -8.24 0.92 16.88
CA ILE A 127 -8.69 0.34 18.14
C ILE A 127 -8.37 -1.16 18.19
N CYS A 128 -8.66 -1.90 17.12
CA CYS A 128 -8.35 -3.33 17.04
C CYS A 128 -6.84 -3.60 17.13
N LEU A 129 -5.99 -2.85 16.43
CA LEU A 129 -4.54 -2.99 16.53
C LEU A 129 -4.03 -2.70 17.95
N HIS A 130 -4.55 -1.67 18.61
CA HIS A 130 -4.20 -1.39 20.01
C HIS A 130 -4.62 -2.53 20.95
N GLN A 131 -5.79 -3.13 20.75
CA GLN A 131 -6.24 -4.28 21.55
C GLN A 131 -5.39 -5.53 21.29
N ALA A 132 -4.98 -5.77 20.03
CA ALA A 132 -4.06 -6.85 19.69
C ALA A 132 -2.70 -6.68 20.39
N ILE A 133 -2.09 -5.50 20.27
CA ILE A 133 -0.82 -5.16 20.92
C ILE A 133 -0.92 -5.36 22.44
N ARG A 134 -1.98 -4.84 23.05
CA ARG A 134 -2.21 -4.99 24.50
C ARG A 134 -2.34 -6.44 24.92
N SER A 135 -3.04 -7.27 24.12
CA SER A 135 -3.18 -8.69 24.39
C SER A 135 -1.84 -9.41 24.40
N TYR A 136 -0.97 -9.14 23.42
CA TYR A 136 0.36 -9.76 23.37
C TYR A 136 1.30 -9.27 24.47
N TYR A 137 1.22 -8.00 24.89
CA TYR A 137 1.96 -7.54 26.07
C TYR A 137 1.50 -8.26 27.33
N HIS A 138 0.19 -8.40 27.59
CA HIS A 138 -0.30 -9.16 28.74
C HIS A 138 0.11 -10.62 28.65
N GLN A 139 0.16 -11.22 27.45
CA GLN A 139 0.68 -12.56 27.26
C GLN A 139 2.14 -12.66 27.69
N LEU A 140 2.99 -11.75 27.24
CA LEU A 140 4.41 -11.72 27.59
C LEU A 140 4.62 -11.46 29.10
N ASP A 141 3.87 -10.54 29.69
CA ASP A 141 3.94 -10.25 31.14
C ASP A 141 3.65 -11.50 31.98
N ILE A 142 2.62 -12.26 31.61
CA ILE A 142 2.25 -13.51 32.31
C ILE A 142 3.32 -14.57 32.11
N LEU A 143 3.87 -14.72 30.90
CA LEU A 143 4.92 -15.71 30.63
C LEU A 143 6.23 -15.39 31.33
N ASN A 144 6.53 -14.11 31.57
CA ASN A 144 7.72 -13.67 32.30
C ASN A 144 7.67 -13.95 33.82
N ILE A 145 6.46 -14.14 34.39
CA ILE A 145 6.29 -14.50 35.81
C ILE A 145 6.68 -15.96 36.06
N LEU A 146 6.62 -16.80 35.04
CA LEU A 146 6.91 -18.22 35.14
C LEU A 146 8.40 -18.49 34.99
N GLU A 147 8.98 -19.21 35.94
CA GLU A 147 10.36 -19.67 35.84
C GLU A 147 10.56 -20.54 34.58
N LYS A 148 11.69 -20.33 33.91
CA LYS A 148 12.14 -20.86 32.61
C LYS A 148 11.81 -22.36 32.39
N LYS A 149 10.59 -22.64 31.94
CA LYS A 149 10.23 -23.98 31.39
C LYS A 149 10.24 -23.86 29.85
N GLU A 150 10.81 -24.84 29.17
CA GLU A 150 10.94 -24.89 27.70
C GLU A 150 9.64 -24.63 26.95
N ASP A 151 8.49 -25.10 27.48
CA ASP A 151 7.17 -24.87 26.87
C ASP A 151 6.77 -23.38 26.81
N PHE A 152 7.24 -22.57 27.76
CA PHE A 152 6.90 -21.14 27.80
C PHE A 152 7.77 -20.30 26.86
N VAL A 153 8.99 -20.74 26.56
CA VAL A 153 9.87 -20.08 25.59
C VAL A 153 9.22 -20.14 24.19
N LYS A 154 8.61 -21.25 23.81
CA LYS A 154 7.87 -21.34 22.52
C LYS A 154 6.73 -20.35 22.44
N GLU A 155 5.98 -20.16 23.50
CA GLU A 155 4.89 -19.18 23.55
C GLU A 155 5.40 -17.73 23.56
N GLN A 156 6.55 -17.46 24.20
CA GLN A 156 7.21 -16.14 24.12
C GLN A 156 7.68 -15.85 22.69
N ILE A 157 8.29 -16.81 22.01
CA ILE A 157 8.69 -16.69 20.59
C ILE A 157 7.49 -16.33 19.72
N LYS A 158 6.35 -17.01 19.88
CA LYS A 158 5.11 -16.73 19.14
C LYS A 158 4.57 -15.32 19.47
N ALA A 159 4.53 -14.96 20.75
CA ALA A 159 4.02 -13.66 21.18
C ALA A 159 4.86 -12.50 20.61
N GLN A 160 6.19 -12.62 20.63
CA GLN A 160 7.08 -11.62 20.02
C GLN A 160 6.86 -11.49 18.51
N ASN A 161 6.72 -12.63 17.82
CA ASN A 161 6.41 -12.63 16.38
C ASN A 161 5.11 -11.87 16.09
N TRP A 162 4.03 -12.18 16.78
CA TRP A 162 2.73 -11.54 16.57
C TRP A 162 2.72 -10.05 16.95
N LEU A 163 3.41 -9.70 18.02
CA LEU A 163 3.57 -8.30 18.42
C LEU A 163 4.31 -7.50 17.32
N GLY A 164 5.36 -8.09 16.74
CA GLY A 164 6.05 -7.52 15.59
C GLY A 164 5.11 -7.30 14.40
N HIS A 165 4.26 -8.27 14.10
CA HIS A 165 3.24 -8.12 13.04
C HIS A 165 2.23 -7.01 13.33
N CYS A 166 1.76 -6.87 14.58
CA CYS A 166 0.87 -5.76 14.95
C CYS A 166 1.50 -4.40 14.67
N TYR A 167 2.77 -4.21 15.03
CA TYR A 167 3.48 -2.97 14.76
C TYR A 167 3.74 -2.74 13.26
N SER A 168 4.06 -3.80 12.52
CA SER A 168 4.21 -3.73 11.06
C SER A 168 2.89 -3.33 10.38
N GLU A 169 1.76 -3.92 10.79
CA GLU A 169 0.45 -3.53 10.27
C GLU A 169 0.05 -2.09 10.65
N GLN A 170 0.39 -1.66 11.86
CA GLN A 170 0.14 -0.29 12.29
C GLN A 170 1.01 0.71 11.50
N SER A 171 2.27 0.35 11.16
CA SER A 171 3.16 1.21 10.37
C SER A 171 2.60 1.48 8.99
N LYS A 172 2.07 0.46 8.32
CA LYS A 172 1.47 0.58 6.97
C LYS A 172 0.26 1.52 6.94
N ARG A 173 -0.47 1.63 8.05
CA ARG A 173 -1.68 2.46 8.18
C ARG A 173 -1.42 3.84 8.74
N THR A 174 -0.18 4.23 8.90
CA THR A 174 0.23 5.52 9.44
C THR A 174 0.72 6.43 8.32
N LEU A 175 0.07 7.56 8.12
CA LEU A 175 0.50 8.57 7.13
C LEU A 175 1.77 9.30 7.55
N ILE A 176 1.94 9.52 8.87
CA ILE A 176 3.03 10.33 9.41
C ILE A 176 4.30 9.49 9.46
N SER A 177 5.31 9.90 8.73
CA SER A 177 6.56 9.19 8.53
C SER A 177 7.31 8.88 9.82
N ASP A 178 7.54 9.86 10.67
CA ASP A 178 8.22 9.64 11.96
C ASP A 178 7.52 8.59 12.83
N ARG A 179 6.18 8.58 12.78
CA ARG A 179 5.38 7.58 13.49
C ARG A 179 5.53 6.22 12.82
N ARG A 180 5.53 6.18 11.49
CA ARG A 180 5.74 4.95 10.69
C ARG A 180 7.10 4.34 11.01
N ILE A 181 8.18 5.12 10.92
CA ILE A 181 9.53 4.65 11.22
C ILE A 181 9.66 4.16 12.67
N ARG A 182 9.05 4.85 13.64
CA ARG A 182 9.02 4.38 15.03
C ARG A 182 8.32 3.03 15.18
N LEU A 183 7.24 2.80 14.45
CA LEU A 183 6.51 1.53 14.47
C LEU A 183 7.32 0.41 13.82
N ILE A 184 7.99 0.68 12.68
CA ILE A 184 8.89 -0.28 12.02
C ILE A 184 10.04 -0.66 12.98
N LYS A 185 10.64 0.30 13.69
CA LYS A 185 11.67 0.03 14.68
C LYS A 185 11.16 -0.86 15.83
N LYS A 186 9.92 -0.65 16.28
CA LYS A 186 9.30 -1.52 17.29
C LYS A 186 9.06 -2.93 16.76
N ALA A 187 8.57 -3.08 15.52
CA ALA A 187 8.43 -4.37 14.87
C ALA A 187 9.78 -5.09 14.78
N LEU A 188 10.83 -4.38 14.35
CA LEU A 188 12.19 -4.90 14.25
C LEU A 188 12.71 -5.37 15.62
N GLN A 189 12.46 -4.61 16.68
CA GLN A 189 12.85 -5.01 18.05
C GLN A 189 12.17 -6.31 18.46
N CYS A 190 10.87 -6.47 18.20
CA CYS A 190 10.14 -7.69 18.52
C CYS A 190 10.69 -8.90 17.74
N TYR A 191 10.95 -8.77 16.44
CA TYR A 191 11.52 -9.83 15.63
C TYR A 191 12.95 -10.19 16.04
N SER A 192 13.76 -9.20 16.46
CA SER A 192 15.10 -9.46 16.99
C SER A 192 15.03 -10.22 18.32
N GLN A 193 14.13 -9.84 19.22
CA GLN A 193 13.88 -10.57 20.47
C GLN A 193 13.38 -12.00 20.21
N GLN A 194 12.52 -12.18 19.21
CA GLN A 194 12.09 -13.51 18.76
C GLN A 194 13.31 -14.35 18.35
N LEU A 195 14.20 -13.81 17.50
CA LEU A 195 15.39 -14.52 17.02
C LEU A 195 16.35 -14.88 18.17
N ASP A 196 16.53 -13.99 19.14
CA ASP A 196 17.36 -14.24 20.30
C ASP A 196 16.81 -15.37 21.18
N LEU A 197 15.49 -15.38 21.42
CA LEU A 197 14.82 -16.47 22.12
C LEU A 197 14.97 -17.82 21.40
N ILE A 198 14.84 -17.82 20.08
CA ILE A 198 15.02 -19.04 19.27
C ILE A 198 16.46 -19.56 19.39
N LYS A 199 17.46 -18.68 19.30
CA LYS A 199 18.87 -19.05 19.47
C LYS A 199 19.18 -19.60 20.86
N GLN A 200 18.61 -19.03 21.90
CA GLN A 200 18.73 -19.54 23.26
C GLN A 200 18.08 -20.92 23.43
N ALA A 201 16.89 -21.11 22.84
CA ALA A 201 16.20 -22.41 22.88
C ALA A 201 16.91 -23.49 22.06
N ALA A 202 17.60 -23.14 20.98
CA ALA A 202 18.31 -24.09 20.11
C ALA A 202 19.52 -24.77 20.80
N THR A 203 20.01 -24.23 21.91
CA THR A 203 21.08 -24.87 22.72
C THR A 203 20.59 -26.09 23.50
N THR A 204 19.26 -26.23 23.71
CA THR A 204 18.63 -27.28 24.52
C THR A 204 17.66 -28.16 23.73
N LEU A 205 17.21 -27.72 22.55
CA LEU A 205 16.23 -28.40 21.70
C LEU A 205 16.80 -28.60 20.29
N ARG A 206 16.14 -29.49 19.49
CA ARG A 206 16.46 -29.61 18.05
C ARG A 206 16.46 -28.23 17.37
N PRO A 207 17.40 -27.99 16.42
CA PRO A 207 17.51 -26.70 15.78
C PRO A 207 16.17 -26.29 15.15
N HIS A 208 15.62 -25.19 15.62
CA HIS A 208 14.42 -24.56 15.06
C HIS A 208 14.77 -23.79 13.77
N ILE A 209 15.20 -24.54 12.74
CA ILE A 209 15.72 -23.95 11.48
C ILE A 209 14.60 -23.14 10.80
N LEU A 210 13.39 -23.67 10.77
CA LEU A 210 12.25 -22.98 10.14
C LEU A 210 11.92 -21.65 10.84
N GLU A 211 11.85 -21.67 12.17
CA GLU A 211 11.56 -20.47 12.96
C GLU A 211 12.70 -19.44 12.84
N GLN A 212 13.95 -19.88 12.77
CA GLN A 212 15.09 -18.97 12.52
C GLN A 212 14.99 -18.35 11.12
N ALA A 213 14.70 -19.15 10.07
CA ALA A 213 14.54 -18.66 8.72
C ALA A 213 13.40 -17.63 8.65
N GLN A 214 12.26 -17.90 9.29
CA GLN A 214 11.13 -16.97 9.36
C GLN A 214 11.49 -15.68 10.11
N ALA A 215 12.21 -15.75 11.23
CA ALA A 215 12.63 -14.56 11.96
C ALA A 215 13.56 -13.69 11.11
N HIS A 216 14.53 -14.30 10.40
CA HIS A 216 15.38 -13.57 9.46
C HIS A 216 14.57 -12.92 8.32
N SER A 217 13.56 -13.61 7.78
CA SER A 217 12.65 -13.06 6.77
C SER A 217 11.94 -11.79 7.26
N TRP A 218 11.40 -11.82 8.48
CA TRP A 218 10.70 -10.67 9.06
C TRP A 218 11.63 -9.50 9.38
N ILE A 219 12.81 -9.77 9.90
CA ILE A 219 13.83 -8.74 10.16
C ILE A 219 14.28 -8.09 8.84
N GLY A 220 14.61 -8.89 7.82
CA GLY A 220 15.00 -8.41 6.50
C GLY A 220 13.92 -7.55 5.86
N GLY A 221 12.66 -8.02 5.90
CA GLY A 221 11.51 -7.27 5.43
C GLY A 221 11.29 -5.95 6.17
N ALA A 222 11.51 -5.89 7.50
CA ALA A 222 11.37 -4.65 8.26
C ALA A 222 12.49 -3.64 7.92
N TYR A 223 13.72 -4.10 7.68
CA TYR A 223 14.80 -3.23 7.18
C TYR A 223 14.51 -2.70 5.78
N LEU A 224 13.98 -3.53 4.87
CA LEU A 224 13.56 -3.11 3.54
C LEU A 224 12.48 -2.02 3.63
N GLU A 225 11.44 -2.25 4.44
CA GLU A 225 10.37 -1.28 4.65
C GLU A 225 10.90 0.04 5.24
N TRP A 226 11.81 -0.03 6.20
CA TRP A 226 12.45 1.17 6.72
C TRP A 226 13.26 1.91 5.65
N ALA A 227 14.02 1.20 4.82
CA ALA A 227 14.78 1.79 3.72
C ALA A 227 13.90 2.53 2.71
N LEU A 228 12.73 1.96 2.37
CA LEU A 228 11.76 2.59 1.46
C LEU A 228 11.29 3.96 1.97
N HIS A 229 11.14 4.10 3.30
CA HIS A 229 10.73 5.36 3.94
C HIS A 229 11.93 6.23 4.40
N THR A 230 13.14 5.88 4.01
CA THR A 230 14.34 6.66 4.31
C THR A 230 14.77 7.46 3.09
N LYS A 231 14.76 8.78 3.23
CA LYS A 231 15.06 9.71 2.15
C LYS A 231 16.57 9.75 1.82
N ASN A 232 17.42 9.77 2.87
CA ASN A 232 18.87 9.82 2.69
C ASN A 232 19.38 8.53 2.03
N VAL A 233 20.01 8.68 0.86
CA VAL A 233 20.44 7.56 0.02
C VAL A 233 21.43 6.64 0.74
N GLU A 234 22.43 7.19 1.44
CA GLU A 234 23.46 6.43 2.14
C GLU A 234 22.87 5.64 3.33
N SER A 235 21.97 6.28 4.09
CA SER A 235 21.25 5.62 5.18
C SER A 235 20.33 4.51 4.65
N ALA A 236 19.64 4.74 3.55
CA ALA A 236 18.79 3.73 2.91
C ALA A 236 19.62 2.55 2.37
N GLU A 237 20.76 2.82 1.76
CA GLU A 237 21.69 1.78 1.29
C GLU A 237 22.19 0.90 2.45
N GLY A 238 22.54 1.53 3.58
CA GLY A 238 22.93 0.79 4.79
C GLY A 238 21.81 -0.12 5.32
N LEU A 239 20.55 0.32 5.26
CA LEU A 239 19.40 -0.49 5.64
C LEU A 239 19.12 -1.62 4.64
N LEU A 240 19.24 -1.36 3.34
CA LEU A 240 19.09 -2.36 2.28
C LEU A 240 20.15 -3.45 2.38
N ASN A 241 21.39 -3.09 2.71
CA ASN A 241 22.45 -4.07 2.93
C ASN A 241 22.12 -4.99 4.12
N LYS A 242 21.62 -4.43 5.24
CA LYS A 242 21.14 -5.24 6.37
C LYS A 242 19.99 -6.16 5.98
N ALA A 243 19.05 -5.67 5.18
CA ALA A 243 17.95 -6.49 4.66
C ALA A 243 18.49 -7.68 3.83
N ILE A 244 19.43 -7.41 2.91
CA ILE A 244 20.06 -8.44 2.08
C ILE A 244 20.78 -9.49 2.95
N ASP A 245 21.50 -9.07 3.99
CA ASP A 245 22.21 -10.00 4.86
C ASP A 245 21.25 -10.93 5.61
N HIS A 246 20.14 -10.40 6.12
CA HIS A 246 19.12 -11.22 6.75
C HIS A 246 18.44 -12.18 5.75
N HIS A 247 18.09 -11.73 4.55
CA HIS A 247 17.51 -12.62 3.53
C HIS A 247 18.52 -13.65 3.00
N LYS A 248 19.82 -13.40 3.04
CA LYS A 248 20.84 -14.43 2.78
C LYS A 248 20.88 -15.49 3.86
N GLN A 249 20.72 -15.10 5.14
CA GLN A 249 20.60 -16.08 6.24
C GLN A 249 19.31 -16.91 6.09
N GLU A 250 18.19 -16.28 5.76
CA GLU A 250 16.94 -16.97 5.42
C GLU A 250 17.15 -17.99 4.30
N LEU A 251 17.83 -17.59 3.21
CA LEU A 251 18.12 -18.43 2.06
C LEU A 251 18.95 -19.66 2.44
N GLN A 252 19.99 -19.48 3.25
CA GLN A 252 20.84 -20.55 3.72
C GLN A 252 20.05 -21.55 4.58
N LEU A 253 19.32 -21.07 5.61
CA LEU A 253 18.54 -21.91 6.50
C LEU A 253 17.42 -22.66 5.75
N SER A 254 16.80 -22.00 4.80
CA SER A 254 15.77 -22.62 3.94
C SER A 254 16.37 -23.70 3.03
N GLY A 255 17.62 -23.54 2.58
CA GLY A 255 18.34 -24.59 1.87
C GLY A 255 18.63 -25.82 2.73
N GLU A 256 18.89 -25.64 4.02
CA GLU A 256 19.06 -26.74 4.97
C GLU A 256 17.74 -27.53 5.20
N LEU A 257 16.58 -26.85 5.15
CA LEU A 257 15.28 -27.48 5.24
C LEU A 257 14.91 -28.28 3.96
N ASP A 258 15.27 -27.76 2.79
CA ASP A 258 15.00 -28.44 1.50
C ASP A 258 15.75 -29.78 1.38
N ASN A 259 16.87 -29.91 2.06
CA ASN A 259 17.69 -31.13 2.09
C ASN A 259 17.24 -32.18 3.14
N GLN A 260 16.13 -31.94 3.86
CA GLN A 260 15.61 -32.92 4.82
C GLN A 260 14.69 -33.95 4.16
N ASP A 261 14.60 -35.15 4.76
CA ASP A 261 13.76 -36.24 4.25
C ASP A 261 12.27 -35.99 4.46
N ASN A 262 11.91 -35.07 5.35
CA ASN A 262 10.52 -34.73 5.63
C ASN A 262 9.95 -33.84 4.53
N GLN A 263 8.91 -34.30 3.84
CA GLN A 263 8.26 -33.60 2.74
C GLN A 263 7.74 -32.19 3.12
N ILE A 264 7.28 -32.01 4.37
CA ILE A 264 6.80 -30.71 4.86
C ILE A 264 7.95 -29.72 5.02
N ASP A 265 9.07 -30.17 5.61
CA ASP A 265 10.25 -29.33 5.78
C ASP A 265 10.88 -28.96 4.43
N LYS A 266 10.90 -29.91 3.50
CA LYS A 266 11.35 -29.67 2.13
C LYS A 266 10.50 -28.61 1.43
N GLN A 267 9.18 -28.68 1.54
CA GLN A 267 8.28 -27.69 0.94
C GLN A 267 8.46 -26.30 1.59
N ASN A 268 8.59 -26.26 2.92
CA ASN A 268 8.91 -25.02 3.65
C ASN A 268 10.27 -24.45 3.22
N GLY A 269 11.26 -25.31 2.98
CA GLY A 269 12.57 -24.93 2.46
C GLY A 269 12.48 -24.26 1.09
N ILE A 270 11.75 -24.87 0.15
CA ILE A 270 11.53 -24.30 -1.20
C ILE A 270 10.83 -22.94 -1.11
N ILE A 271 9.76 -22.83 -0.32
CA ILE A 271 9.04 -21.58 -0.12
C ILE A 271 9.97 -20.52 0.45
N GLY A 272 10.74 -20.84 1.49
CA GLY A 272 11.68 -19.91 2.12
C GLY A 272 12.77 -19.44 1.16
N GLN A 273 13.33 -20.33 0.32
CA GLN A 273 14.30 -19.96 -0.70
C GLN A 273 13.71 -18.98 -1.73
N ILE A 274 12.47 -19.21 -2.15
CA ILE A 274 11.76 -18.33 -3.07
C ILE A 274 11.56 -16.94 -2.45
N TYR A 275 11.12 -16.88 -1.19
CA TYR A 275 10.95 -15.62 -0.47
C TYR A 275 12.26 -14.85 -0.34
N ALA A 276 13.30 -15.51 0.13
CA ALA A 276 14.61 -14.90 0.30
C ALA A 276 15.15 -14.34 -1.02
N GLN A 277 15.10 -15.13 -2.09
CA GLN A 277 15.54 -14.70 -3.43
C GLN A 277 14.72 -13.53 -3.96
N TYR A 278 13.39 -13.55 -3.76
CA TYR A 278 12.51 -12.46 -4.15
C TYR A 278 12.89 -11.16 -3.43
N HIS A 279 13.01 -11.18 -2.11
CA HIS A 279 13.33 -9.98 -1.34
C HIS A 279 14.76 -9.47 -1.59
N ILE A 280 15.72 -10.35 -1.80
CA ILE A 280 17.07 -9.97 -2.25
C ILE A 280 17.00 -9.23 -3.59
N GLY A 281 16.18 -9.74 -4.52
CA GLY A 281 15.90 -9.10 -5.80
C GLY A 281 15.32 -7.69 -5.63
N CYS A 282 14.34 -7.54 -4.73
CA CYS A 282 13.74 -6.26 -4.39
C CYS A 282 14.74 -5.27 -3.79
N CYS A 283 15.59 -5.73 -2.87
CA CYS A 283 16.62 -4.87 -2.27
C CYS A 283 17.62 -4.36 -3.30
N TYR A 284 18.12 -5.22 -4.20
CA TYR A 284 19.01 -4.79 -5.27
C TYR A 284 18.32 -3.86 -6.26
N PHE A 285 17.04 -4.09 -6.57
CA PHE A 285 16.27 -3.20 -7.41
C PHE A 285 16.18 -1.80 -6.80
N GLU A 286 15.89 -1.71 -5.51
CA GLU A 286 15.76 -0.45 -4.81
C GLU A 286 17.12 0.29 -4.69
N GLN A 287 18.22 -0.44 -4.44
CA GLN A 287 19.56 0.13 -4.49
C GLN A 287 19.89 0.68 -5.88
N ALA A 288 19.57 -0.06 -6.93
CA ALA A 288 19.80 0.35 -8.32
C ALA A 288 19.02 1.62 -8.68
N ARG A 289 17.76 1.71 -8.23
CA ARG A 289 16.89 2.87 -8.45
C ARG A 289 17.45 4.15 -7.80
N ARG A 290 18.12 4.02 -6.66
CA ARG A 290 18.70 5.11 -5.87
C ARG A 290 20.16 5.44 -6.22
N ALA A 291 20.82 4.58 -6.96
CA ALA A 291 22.23 4.77 -7.32
C ALA A 291 22.44 6.07 -8.11
N LYS A 292 23.49 6.79 -7.75
CA LYS A 292 23.88 8.05 -8.43
C LYS A 292 24.65 7.81 -9.71
N ASP A 293 25.36 6.69 -9.78
CA ASP A 293 26.16 6.28 -10.95
C ASP A 293 25.44 5.22 -11.77
N ASN A 294 25.40 5.41 -13.07
CA ASN A 294 24.73 4.51 -14.00
C ASN A 294 25.38 3.13 -14.05
N THR A 295 26.71 3.05 -13.92
CA THR A 295 27.43 1.76 -13.95
C THR A 295 27.10 0.93 -12.73
N GLN A 296 27.06 1.57 -11.54
CA GLN A 296 26.61 0.93 -10.30
C GLN A 296 25.16 0.49 -10.40
N ALA A 297 24.29 1.35 -10.95
CA ALA A 297 22.88 1.01 -11.15
C ALA A 297 22.71 -0.23 -12.03
N ASP A 298 23.47 -0.32 -13.13
CA ASP A 298 23.42 -1.47 -14.04
C ASP A 298 23.85 -2.78 -13.41
N ASP A 299 24.92 -2.79 -12.61
CA ASP A 299 25.35 -3.98 -11.86
C ASP A 299 24.29 -4.44 -10.87
N LEU A 300 23.71 -3.50 -10.11
CA LEU A 300 22.65 -3.78 -9.14
C LEU A 300 21.37 -4.30 -9.83
N PHE A 301 20.98 -3.72 -10.97
CA PHE A 301 19.86 -4.25 -11.76
C PHE A 301 20.13 -5.66 -12.27
N GLN A 302 21.35 -5.98 -12.68
CA GLN A 302 21.71 -7.34 -13.08
C GLN A 302 21.61 -8.33 -11.92
N LYS A 303 22.06 -7.95 -10.71
CA LYS A 303 21.91 -8.77 -9.50
C LYS A 303 20.45 -9.01 -9.17
N SER A 304 19.62 -7.97 -9.25
CA SER A 304 18.18 -8.07 -9.07
C SER A 304 17.56 -9.03 -10.09
N ALA A 305 17.87 -8.86 -11.38
CA ALA A 305 17.36 -9.73 -12.46
C ALA A 305 17.72 -11.19 -12.24
N ARG A 306 18.94 -11.49 -11.78
CA ARG A 306 19.36 -12.86 -11.47
C ARG A 306 18.50 -13.46 -10.34
N SER A 307 18.24 -12.69 -9.29
CA SER A 307 17.41 -13.14 -8.17
C SER A 307 15.98 -13.44 -8.64
N PHE A 308 15.35 -12.58 -9.42
CA PHE A 308 14.00 -12.81 -9.94
C PHE A 308 13.93 -13.97 -10.98
N LYS A 309 14.96 -14.16 -11.80
CA LYS A 309 15.06 -15.32 -12.67
C LYS A 309 15.15 -16.63 -11.90
N ASN A 310 15.86 -16.64 -10.76
CA ASN A 310 15.92 -17.80 -9.86
C ASN A 310 14.56 -18.10 -9.26
N VAL A 311 13.84 -17.08 -8.75
CA VAL A 311 12.47 -17.23 -8.24
C VAL A 311 11.57 -17.85 -9.33
N ARG A 312 11.57 -17.31 -10.53
CA ARG A 312 10.74 -17.81 -11.67
C ARG A 312 11.03 -19.27 -12.00
N LYS A 313 12.27 -19.71 -11.87
CA LYS A 313 12.62 -21.12 -12.10
C LYS A 313 12.08 -22.06 -11.02
N GLN A 314 11.90 -21.56 -9.80
CA GLN A 314 11.44 -22.36 -8.66
C GLN A 314 9.91 -22.39 -8.51
N ILE A 315 9.18 -21.45 -9.11
CA ILE A 315 7.71 -21.39 -9.06
C ILE A 315 7.03 -22.72 -9.42
N PRO A 316 7.45 -23.46 -10.48
CA PRO A 316 6.83 -24.74 -10.80
C PRO A 316 6.96 -25.82 -9.71
N ALA A 317 7.87 -25.65 -8.75
CA ALA A 317 8.01 -26.55 -7.59
C ALA A 317 7.01 -26.24 -6.47
N LEU A 318 6.27 -25.15 -6.56
CA LEU A 318 5.21 -24.75 -5.63
C LEU A 318 3.91 -25.45 -6.00
N ILE A 319 3.77 -26.70 -5.64
CA ILE A 319 2.56 -27.48 -5.92
C ILE A 319 1.44 -26.98 -4.97
N ASP A 320 0.32 -26.54 -5.56
CA ASP A 320 -0.89 -26.08 -4.84
C ASP A 320 -0.65 -24.97 -3.79
N TRP A 321 0.39 -24.17 -3.98
CA TRP A 321 0.63 -23.05 -3.06
C TRP A 321 -0.30 -21.86 -3.37
N PRO A 322 -1.13 -21.42 -2.39
CA PRO A 322 -2.23 -20.47 -2.67
C PRO A 322 -1.80 -19.07 -3.08
N LYS A 323 -0.50 -18.75 -3.01
CA LYS A 323 0.04 -17.43 -3.36
C LYS A 323 0.87 -17.40 -4.65
N THR A 324 0.83 -18.47 -5.42
CA THR A 324 1.61 -18.55 -6.67
C THR A 324 1.24 -17.43 -7.62
N ASP A 325 -0.05 -17.15 -7.82
CA ASP A 325 -0.53 -16.08 -8.70
C ASP A 325 -0.06 -14.69 -8.24
N LEU A 326 -0.10 -14.44 -6.92
CA LEU A 326 0.35 -13.19 -6.34
C LEU A 326 1.86 -12.98 -6.55
N LEU A 327 2.65 -14.04 -6.37
CA LEU A 327 4.08 -14.02 -6.65
C LEU A 327 4.38 -13.78 -8.13
N GLU A 328 3.66 -14.46 -9.03
CA GLU A 328 3.81 -14.26 -10.47
C GLU A 328 3.47 -12.83 -10.90
N ASN A 329 2.40 -12.25 -10.37
CA ASN A 329 2.02 -10.87 -10.65
C ASN A 329 3.08 -9.89 -10.14
N SER A 330 3.61 -10.11 -8.94
CA SER A 330 4.71 -9.30 -8.41
C SER A 330 5.98 -9.41 -9.25
N LEU A 331 6.31 -10.62 -9.74
CA LEU A 331 7.44 -10.81 -10.64
C LEU A 331 7.22 -10.13 -12.01
N LYS A 332 6.01 -10.19 -12.57
CA LYS A 332 5.68 -9.48 -13.82
C LYS A 332 5.95 -8.00 -13.70
N HIS A 333 5.57 -7.41 -12.56
CA HIS A 333 5.81 -5.99 -12.31
C HIS A 333 7.30 -5.63 -12.37
N TYR A 334 8.18 -6.38 -11.69
CA TYR A 334 9.63 -6.12 -11.77
C TYR A 334 10.20 -6.41 -13.15
N LEU A 335 9.76 -7.52 -13.78
CA LEU A 335 10.25 -7.92 -15.10
C LEU A 335 9.91 -6.90 -16.19
N LYS A 336 8.82 -6.12 -16.06
CA LYS A 336 8.52 -5.05 -17.02
C LYS A 336 9.59 -3.95 -16.99
N TYR A 337 10.14 -3.61 -15.83
CA TYR A 337 11.19 -2.60 -15.72
C TYR A 337 12.50 -3.03 -16.40
N PHE A 338 12.81 -4.33 -16.40
CA PHE A 338 13.93 -4.84 -17.20
C PHE A 338 13.65 -4.73 -18.70
N ALA A 339 12.42 -4.99 -19.14
CA ALA A 339 12.03 -4.77 -20.53
C ALA A 339 12.18 -3.31 -20.95
N TYR A 340 11.86 -2.34 -20.05
CA TYR A 340 12.12 -0.92 -20.29
C TYR A 340 13.60 -0.61 -20.50
N ARG A 341 14.47 -1.12 -19.63
CA ARG A 341 15.92 -0.91 -19.76
C ARG A 341 16.52 -1.61 -20.98
N GLU A 342 16.02 -2.79 -21.34
CA GLU A 342 16.41 -3.53 -22.55
C GLU A 342 15.85 -2.90 -23.84
N GLN A 343 15.13 -1.78 -23.74
CA GLN A 343 14.47 -1.07 -24.84
C GLN A 343 13.44 -1.94 -25.59
N ASN A 344 12.88 -2.92 -24.92
CA ASN A 344 11.76 -3.71 -25.45
C ASN A 344 10.44 -3.00 -25.15
N TRP A 345 10.19 -1.90 -25.86
CA TRP A 345 9.09 -0.96 -25.60
C TRP A 345 7.72 -1.61 -25.69
N MET A 346 7.52 -2.49 -26.66
CA MET A 346 6.24 -3.19 -26.85
C MET A 346 5.90 -4.04 -25.64
N ARG A 347 6.83 -4.88 -25.19
CA ARG A 347 6.62 -5.74 -24.02
C ARG A 347 6.38 -4.91 -22.77
N TYR A 348 7.24 -3.92 -22.52
CA TYR A 348 7.10 -3.03 -21.37
C TYR A 348 5.72 -2.35 -21.35
N PHE A 349 5.28 -1.85 -22.50
CA PHE A 349 3.99 -1.16 -22.63
C PHE A 349 2.80 -2.10 -22.39
N GLU A 350 2.81 -3.31 -22.98
CA GLU A 350 1.73 -4.28 -22.78
C GLU A 350 1.64 -4.76 -21.32
N ASP A 351 2.77 -5.02 -20.67
CA ASP A 351 2.81 -5.36 -19.25
C ASP A 351 2.24 -4.22 -18.39
N LYS A 352 2.61 -2.97 -18.67
CA LYS A 352 2.10 -1.76 -17.99
C LYS A 352 0.61 -1.56 -18.22
N LYS A 353 0.13 -1.75 -19.45
CA LYS A 353 -1.29 -1.64 -19.79
C LYS A 353 -2.13 -2.70 -19.11
N ALA A 354 -1.66 -3.94 -19.04
CA ALA A 354 -2.34 -5.02 -18.35
C ALA A 354 -2.50 -4.71 -16.85
N GLU A 355 -1.45 -4.21 -16.20
CA GLU A 355 -1.48 -3.80 -14.80
C GLU A 355 -2.48 -2.68 -14.53
N ILE A 356 -2.50 -1.64 -15.37
CA ILE A 356 -3.47 -0.54 -15.25
C ILE A 356 -4.91 -1.04 -15.44
N LYS A 357 -5.12 -1.94 -16.39
CA LYS A 357 -6.42 -2.53 -16.65
C LYS A 357 -6.96 -3.32 -15.45
N GLU A 358 -6.09 -4.06 -14.79
CA GLU A 358 -6.41 -4.79 -13.57
C GLU A 358 -6.71 -3.85 -12.40
N LEU A 359 -5.85 -2.84 -12.19
CA LEU A 359 -5.98 -1.88 -11.09
C LEU A 359 -7.26 -1.07 -11.10
N LEU A 360 -7.73 -0.67 -12.27
CA LEU A 360 -8.89 0.20 -12.42
C LEU A 360 -10.18 -0.58 -12.70
N PHE A 361 -10.15 -1.91 -12.68
CA PHE A 361 -11.30 -2.76 -13.01
C PHE A 361 -11.95 -2.40 -14.36
N ILE A 362 -11.16 -1.82 -15.28
CA ILE A 362 -11.63 -1.40 -16.62
C ILE A 362 -12.13 -2.61 -17.45
N SER A 363 -11.77 -3.83 -17.04
CA SER A 363 -12.28 -5.06 -17.63
C SER A 363 -13.80 -5.26 -17.48
N LYS A 364 -14.46 -4.47 -16.64
CA LYS A 364 -15.93 -4.47 -16.47
C LYS A 364 -16.67 -3.65 -17.52
N ALA A 365 -15.96 -2.93 -18.41
CA ALA A 365 -16.59 -2.28 -19.54
C ALA A 365 -17.26 -3.31 -20.46
N ASN A 366 -18.49 -3.04 -20.87
CA ASN A 366 -19.25 -3.93 -21.73
C ASN A 366 -18.64 -4.07 -23.13
N ASP A 367 -17.83 -3.08 -23.57
CA ASP A 367 -17.10 -3.14 -24.85
C ASP A 367 -15.60 -3.23 -24.65
N SER A 368 -14.99 -4.27 -25.20
CA SER A 368 -13.56 -4.52 -25.14
C SER A 368 -12.73 -3.45 -25.86
N ARG A 369 -13.27 -2.77 -26.88
CA ARG A 369 -12.57 -1.71 -27.65
C ARG A 369 -12.45 -0.44 -26.80
N LEU A 370 -13.53 -0.02 -26.14
CA LEU A 370 -13.50 1.12 -25.23
C LEU A 370 -12.49 0.89 -24.10
N SER A 371 -12.57 -0.26 -23.46
CA SER A 371 -11.63 -0.70 -22.42
C SER A 371 -10.17 -0.71 -22.91
N ASN A 372 -9.95 -1.13 -24.16
CA ASN A 372 -8.62 -1.17 -24.79
C ASN A 372 -8.08 0.24 -25.02
N ALA A 373 -8.86 1.13 -25.61
CA ALA A 373 -8.45 2.51 -25.89
C ALA A 373 -8.11 3.26 -24.59
N ILE A 374 -8.98 3.20 -23.60
CA ILE A 374 -8.79 3.89 -22.32
C ILE A 374 -7.58 3.34 -21.55
N SER A 375 -7.42 2.02 -21.48
CA SER A 375 -6.23 1.42 -20.83
C SER A 375 -4.93 1.76 -21.55
N THR A 376 -4.98 1.94 -22.87
CA THR A 376 -3.84 2.41 -23.67
C THR A 376 -3.49 3.85 -23.34
N ILE A 377 -4.48 4.76 -23.31
CA ILE A 377 -4.29 6.17 -22.93
C ILE A 377 -3.68 6.26 -21.53
N LEU A 378 -4.27 5.58 -20.56
CA LEU A 378 -3.75 5.56 -19.20
C LEU A 378 -2.34 4.99 -19.11
N ALA A 379 -2.02 3.93 -19.85
CA ALA A 379 -0.68 3.35 -19.87
C ALA A 379 0.36 4.28 -20.50
N VAL A 380 -0.02 5.04 -21.51
CA VAL A 380 0.85 6.08 -22.11
C VAL A 380 1.11 7.21 -21.13
N LEU A 381 0.06 7.71 -20.47
CA LEU A 381 0.14 8.90 -19.63
C LEU A 381 0.64 8.59 -18.21
N ASN A 382 0.51 7.37 -17.73
CA ASN A 382 1.10 6.94 -16.45
C ASN A 382 2.63 6.97 -16.53
N ILE A 383 3.27 7.58 -15.52
CA ILE A 383 4.71 7.77 -15.44
C ILE A 383 5.26 7.17 -14.14
N PRO A 384 5.73 5.92 -14.17
CA PRO A 384 6.46 5.33 -13.06
C PRO A 384 7.79 6.06 -12.82
N THR A 385 8.34 5.91 -11.62
CA THR A 385 9.59 6.59 -11.22
C THR A 385 10.76 6.26 -12.15
N ILE A 386 10.81 5.05 -12.72
CA ILE A 386 11.86 4.65 -13.65
C ILE A 386 11.81 5.44 -14.98
N GLU A 387 10.62 5.82 -15.44
CA GLU A 387 10.45 6.65 -16.63
C GLU A 387 10.74 8.12 -16.34
N LEU A 388 10.45 8.59 -15.12
CA LEU A 388 10.62 9.97 -14.72
C LEU A 388 12.09 10.42 -14.82
N GLY A 389 13.03 9.49 -14.60
CA GLY A 389 14.46 9.74 -14.76
C GLY A 389 14.96 10.88 -13.89
N SER A 390 15.60 11.89 -14.49
CA SER A 390 16.13 13.09 -13.81
C SER A 390 15.14 14.26 -13.77
N ILE A 391 13.93 14.11 -14.28
CA ILE A 391 12.94 15.20 -14.30
C ILE A 391 12.55 15.54 -12.85
N PRO A 392 12.74 16.79 -12.41
CA PRO A 392 12.27 17.23 -11.11
C PRO A 392 10.75 17.39 -11.14
N LEU A 393 10.10 17.23 -10.00
CA LEU A 393 8.71 17.55 -9.81
C LEU A 393 8.58 18.61 -8.73
N ALA A 394 7.76 19.62 -8.99
CA ALA A 394 7.48 20.73 -8.08
C ALA A 394 5.99 20.86 -7.80
N HIS A 395 5.63 21.03 -6.54
CA HIS A 395 4.27 21.39 -6.12
C HIS A 395 4.29 22.84 -5.60
N TYR A 396 3.45 23.69 -6.18
CA TYR A 396 3.34 25.10 -5.79
C TYR A 396 2.15 25.25 -4.82
N THR A 397 2.39 25.92 -3.70
CA THR A 397 1.38 26.07 -2.66
C THR A 397 1.51 27.39 -1.90
N SER A 398 0.46 27.79 -1.19
CA SER A 398 0.50 28.97 -0.34
C SER A 398 1.40 28.79 0.90
N PRO A 399 1.91 29.87 1.49
CA PRO A 399 2.72 29.79 2.71
C PRO A 399 2.00 29.12 3.87
N ILE A 400 0.69 29.36 4.04
CA ILE A 400 -0.13 28.76 5.08
C ILE A 400 -0.19 27.24 4.91
N VAL A 401 -0.44 26.78 3.69
CA VAL A 401 -0.51 25.33 3.41
C VAL A 401 0.87 24.71 3.58
N CYS A 402 1.94 25.36 3.11
CA CYS A 402 3.31 24.89 3.32
C CYS A 402 3.63 24.71 4.81
N HIS A 403 3.29 25.67 5.68
CA HIS A 403 3.49 25.57 7.13
C HIS A 403 2.73 24.36 7.71
N LYS A 404 1.46 24.16 7.35
CA LYS A 404 0.66 23.03 7.82
C LYS A 404 1.22 21.68 7.38
N LEU A 405 1.73 21.60 6.15
CA LEU A 405 2.35 20.38 5.61
C LEU A 405 3.62 19.97 6.40
N PHE A 406 4.37 20.94 6.91
CA PHE A 406 5.57 20.69 7.71
C PHE A 406 5.32 20.70 9.23
N GLY A 407 4.09 20.96 9.68
CA GLY A 407 3.74 21.02 11.11
C GLY A 407 4.33 22.24 11.81
N ILE A 408 4.48 23.36 11.11
CA ILE A 408 4.99 24.61 11.68
C ILE A 408 3.85 25.35 12.38
N GLY A 409 3.86 25.31 13.71
CA GLY A 409 2.86 25.99 14.56
C GLY A 409 1.57 25.20 14.81
N ASP A 410 1.33 24.11 14.09
CA ASP A 410 0.13 23.29 14.17
C ASP A 410 0.47 21.79 14.03
N GLU A 411 -0.55 20.92 14.09
CA GLU A 411 -0.40 19.51 13.75
C GLU A 411 -0.02 19.34 12.27
N ILE A 412 0.77 18.30 12.00
CA ILE A 412 1.18 17.95 10.65
C ILE A 412 -0.02 17.50 9.84
N ASN A 413 -0.23 18.14 8.71
CA ASN A 413 -1.25 17.75 7.75
C ASN A 413 -0.62 16.98 6.58
N PRO A 414 -1.23 15.86 6.14
CA PRO A 414 -0.80 15.17 4.93
C PRO A 414 -1.08 16.00 3.69
N LEU A 415 -0.37 15.71 2.60
CA LEU A 415 -0.72 16.21 1.28
C LEU A 415 -2.16 15.82 0.96
N ARG A 416 -2.91 16.74 0.37
CA ARG A 416 -4.33 16.56 0.03
C ARG A 416 -4.50 16.37 -1.46
N ILE A 417 -5.35 15.43 -1.82
CA ILE A 417 -5.86 15.25 -3.17
C ILE A 417 -7.21 15.94 -3.21
N GLY A 418 -7.28 17.10 -3.85
CA GLY A 418 -8.47 17.97 -3.87
C GLY A 418 -9.49 17.53 -4.93
N SER A 419 -10.77 17.86 -4.73
CA SER A 419 -11.79 17.63 -5.74
C SER A 419 -11.58 18.50 -6.97
N SER A 420 -11.85 17.95 -8.16
CA SER A 420 -11.80 18.67 -9.44
C SER A 420 -12.69 19.92 -9.49
N THR A 421 -13.74 19.97 -8.65
CA THR A 421 -14.66 21.13 -8.58
C THR A 421 -14.03 22.43 -8.04
N TYR A 422 -12.82 22.35 -7.45
CA TYR A 422 -12.12 23.51 -6.90
C TYR A 422 -10.95 23.97 -7.77
N MET A 423 -10.83 23.45 -9.00
CA MET A 423 -9.76 23.83 -9.90
C MET A 423 -10.00 25.22 -10.50
N ASN A 424 -8.91 25.95 -10.74
CA ASN A 424 -8.96 27.31 -11.29
C ASN A 424 -9.32 27.35 -12.77
N ASP A 425 -9.18 26.24 -13.48
CA ASP A 425 -9.47 26.12 -14.89
C ASP A 425 -10.94 25.72 -15.11
N PRO A 426 -11.79 26.60 -15.66
CA PRO A 426 -13.20 26.28 -15.93
C PRO A 426 -13.39 25.27 -17.07
N SER A 427 -12.34 25.04 -17.88
CA SER A 427 -12.32 24.05 -18.97
C SER A 427 -11.83 22.67 -18.51
N GLU A 428 -11.51 22.52 -17.21
CA GLU A 428 -10.97 21.30 -16.65
C GLU A 428 -11.90 20.09 -16.90
N GLY A 429 -11.38 19.10 -17.63
CA GLY A 429 -12.14 17.90 -18.02
C GLY A 429 -13.05 18.06 -19.24
N LYS A 430 -13.14 19.26 -19.85
CA LYS A 430 -13.96 19.52 -21.07
C LYS A 430 -13.17 19.32 -22.35
N THR A 431 -11.92 19.70 -22.36
CA THR A 431 -11.06 19.71 -23.55
C THR A 431 -11.06 18.37 -24.30
N LEU A 432 -11.02 17.24 -23.57
CA LEU A 432 -11.08 15.94 -24.22
C LEU A 432 -12.47 15.66 -24.82
N LEU A 433 -13.54 16.06 -24.15
CA LEU A 433 -14.93 15.83 -24.63
C LEU A 433 -15.21 16.66 -25.88
N GLU A 434 -14.70 17.88 -25.94
CA GLU A 434 -14.73 18.76 -27.12
C GLU A 434 -13.96 18.12 -28.28
N PHE A 435 -12.74 17.65 -28.01
CA PHE A 435 -11.93 16.95 -29.00
C PHE A 435 -12.61 15.70 -29.55
N LEU A 436 -13.32 14.93 -28.71
CA LEU A 436 -14.02 13.71 -29.10
C LEU A 436 -15.40 13.99 -29.73
N ASP A 437 -15.86 15.26 -29.75
CA ASP A 437 -17.20 15.68 -30.18
C ASP A 437 -18.33 14.96 -29.45
N VAL A 438 -18.21 14.88 -28.13
CA VAL A 438 -19.14 14.16 -27.23
C VAL A 438 -19.58 15.02 -26.04
N GLN A 439 -19.67 16.34 -26.22
CA GLN A 439 -20.13 17.27 -25.17
C GLN A 439 -21.52 16.91 -24.64
N ASP A 440 -22.36 16.31 -25.48
CA ASP A 440 -23.73 15.88 -25.16
C ASP A 440 -23.79 14.78 -24.08
N LEU A 441 -22.66 14.16 -23.71
CA LEU A 441 -22.63 13.15 -22.66
C LEU A 441 -22.91 13.72 -21.27
N GLU A 442 -23.02 15.06 -21.12
CA GLU A 442 -23.34 15.77 -19.87
C GLU A 442 -22.55 15.30 -18.65
N LEU A 443 -21.30 14.84 -18.89
CA LEU A 443 -20.41 14.36 -17.80
C LEU A 443 -20.16 15.44 -16.74
N GLU A 444 -20.48 16.69 -17.06
CA GLU A 444 -20.27 17.84 -16.19
C GLU A 444 -21.49 18.26 -15.42
N ASN A 445 -22.68 17.81 -15.83
CA ASN A 445 -23.92 18.15 -15.15
C ASN A 445 -24.08 17.28 -13.89
N LYS A 446 -23.20 17.50 -12.92
CA LYS A 446 -23.17 16.81 -11.62
C LYS A 446 -24.10 17.43 -10.58
N VAL A 447 -25.04 18.28 -11.02
CA VAL A 447 -25.87 19.10 -10.13
C VAL A 447 -26.77 18.24 -9.25
N ASP A 448 -27.22 17.09 -9.74
CA ASP A 448 -28.27 16.33 -9.06
C ASP A 448 -27.80 15.12 -8.25
N TYR A 449 -26.54 14.85 -8.08
CA TYR A 449 -25.88 13.79 -7.30
C TYR A 449 -24.68 13.23 -8.05
N PRO A 450 -23.48 13.80 -7.89
CA PRO A 450 -22.28 13.17 -8.44
C PRO A 450 -22.02 11.88 -7.70
N THR A 451 -22.29 10.76 -8.35
CA THR A 451 -21.98 9.43 -7.82
C THR A 451 -20.46 9.28 -7.68
N TYR A 452 -19.70 9.85 -8.60
CA TYR A 452 -18.24 9.83 -8.62
C TYR A 452 -17.68 11.21 -8.90
N ASN A 453 -16.53 11.51 -8.28
CA ASN A 453 -15.78 12.74 -8.51
C ASN A 453 -14.32 12.43 -8.77
N ALA A 454 -13.65 13.27 -9.58
CA ALA A 454 -12.22 13.20 -9.72
C ALA A 454 -11.55 14.01 -8.59
N PHE A 455 -10.58 13.39 -7.96
CA PHE A 455 -9.71 14.01 -6.97
C PHE A 455 -8.30 13.97 -7.51
N PHE A 456 -7.59 15.11 -7.51
CA PHE A 456 -6.21 15.14 -7.95
C PHE A 456 -5.40 16.24 -7.28
N THR A 457 -4.08 16.09 -7.31
CA THR A 457 -3.10 17.11 -6.96
C THR A 457 -2.07 17.20 -8.06
N CYS A 458 -1.64 18.44 -8.33
CA CYS A 458 -0.84 18.79 -9.49
C CYS A 458 0.61 19.02 -9.12
N PHE A 459 1.49 18.58 -10.00
CA PHE A 459 2.93 18.86 -9.98
C PHE A 459 3.35 19.41 -11.33
N SER A 460 4.44 20.17 -11.36
CA SER A 460 5.06 20.66 -12.59
C SER A 460 6.49 20.17 -12.68
N SER A 461 7.00 19.95 -13.90
CA SER A 461 8.43 19.74 -14.09
C SER A 461 9.23 21.04 -14.01
N ARG A 462 8.55 22.17 -13.92
CA ARG A 462 9.17 23.50 -13.84
C ARG A 462 9.42 23.88 -12.38
N VAL A 463 10.66 23.74 -11.95
CA VAL A 463 11.10 24.15 -10.61
C VAL A 463 11.51 25.62 -10.64
N ASN A 464 11.06 26.39 -9.63
CA ASN A 464 11.36 27.83 -9.49
C ASN A 464 10.99 28.64 -10.75
N ASP A 465 9.78 28.39 -11.27
CA ASP A 465 9.29 28.98 -12.50
C ASP A 465 8.46 30.26 -12.27
N LEU A 466 8.63 31.26 -13.11
CA LEU A 466 7.97 32.55 -13.00
C LEU A 466 6.44 32.42 -13.12
N ASN A 467 5.98 31.70 -14.13
CA ASN A 467 4.55 31.56 -14.40
C ASN A 467 3.87 30.77 -13.31
N GLN A 468 4.52 29.69 -12.82
CA GLN A 468 4.01 28.87 -11.72
C GLN A 468 3.85 29.71 -10.43
N PHE A 469 4.83 30.52 -10.07
CA PHE A 469 4.72 31.43 -8.93
C PHE A 469 3.68 32.55 -9.10
N ARG A 470 3.38 32.95 -10.33
CA ARG A 470 2.32 33.90 -10.62
C ARG A 470 0.93 33.31 -10.54
N LEU A 471 0.77 32.08 -10.93
CA LEU A 471 -0.53 31.41 -11.01
C LEU A 471 -0.93 30.76 -9.68
N TYR A 472 0.02 30.09 -9.02
CA TYR A 472 -0.25 29.18 -7.92
C TYR A 472 0.37 29.62 -6.58
N GLY A 473 -0.28 29.25 -5.51
CA GLY A 473 0.24 29.44 -4.16
C GLY A 473 0.24 30.87 -3.65
N LYS A 474 -0.59 31.76 -4.21
CA LYS A 474 -0.69 33.15 -3.76
C LYS A 474 -1.30 33.26 -2.37
N GLU A 475 -0.86 34.27 -1.63
CA GLU A 475 -1.50 34.74 -0.41
C GLU A 475 -1.83 36.23 -0.58
N ASP A 476 -3.02 36.63 -0.15
CA ASP A 476 -3.53 38.01 -0.30
C ASP A 476 -3.50 38.52 -1.75
N GLY A 477 -3.58 37.65 -2.76
CA GLY A 477 -3.46 37.99 -4.16
C GLY A 477 -2.03 38.38 -4.62
N ILE A 478 -1.04 38.27 -3.73
CA ILE A 478 0.35 38.66 -4.01
C ILE A 478 1.06 37.55 -4.80
N GLU A 479 1.50 37.91 -6.03
CA GLU A 479 2.27 36.98 -6.87
C GLU A 479 3.58 36.58 -6.19
N ALA A 480 3.99 35.32 -6.36
CA ALA A 480 5.21 34.75 -5.78
C ALA A 480 5.35 34.91 -4.25
N SER A 481 4.25 35.00 -3.54
CA SER A 481 4.26 34.89 -2.07
C SER A 481 4.30 33.43 -1.60
N GLY A 482 4.01 32.49 -2.46
CA GLY A 482 3.93 31.04 -2.17
C GLY A 482 5.27 30.34 -2.03
N CYS A 483 5.19 29.02 -1.93
CA CYS A 483 6.31 28.10 -1.83
C CYS A 483 6.29 27.11 -3.00
N CYS A 484 7.47 26.78 -3.53
CA CYS A 484 7.68 25.70 -4.49
C CYS A 484 8.33 24.53 -3.74
N LEU A 485 7.64 23.41 -3.65
CA LEU A 485 8.08 22.21 -2.99
C LEU A 485 8.68 21.26 -4.03
N VAL A 486 9.99 21.05 -4.01
CA VAL A 486 10.67 20.14 -4.93
C VAL A 486 10.59 18.73 -4.37
N VAL A 487 9.96 17.85 -5.12
CA VAL A 487 9.59 16.50 -4.67
C VAL A 487 10.64 15.49 -5.09
N ASN A 488 11.00 14.62 -4.15
CA ASN A 488 11.92 13.52 -4.37
C ASN A 488 11.23 12.36 -5.11
N LYS A 489 11.72 12.06 -6.29
CA LYS A 489 11.24 10.92 -7.10
C LYS A 489 11.48 9.55 -6.45
N ASN A 490 12.46 9.44 -5.54
CA ASN A 490 12.82 8.19 -4.86
C ASN A 490 11.99 7.93 -3.60
N GLY A 491 11.14 8.89 -3.20
CA GLY A 491 10.24 8.74 -2.07
C GLY A 491 9.15 7.69 -2.33
N ASP A 492 8.68 7.07 -1.26
CA ASP A 492 7.61 6.06 -1.31
C ASP A 492 6.22 6.72 -1.31
N TRP A 493 5.91 7.49 -2.34
CA TRP A 493 4.66 8.25 -2.47
C TRP A 493 3.89 7.97 -3.77
N LEU A 494 4.53 7.32 -4.73
CA LEU A 494 3.89 6.90 -5.98
C LEU A 494 3.48 5.44 -5.89
N LYS A 495 2.44 5.07 -6.66
CA LYS A 495 2.03 3.68 -6.79
C LYS A 495 3.10 2.92 -7.56
N GLU A 496 3.86 2.19 -6.81
CA GLU A 496 4.74 1.13 -7.27
C GLU A 496 4.37 -0.15 -6.53
N VAL A 497 4.96 -1.26 -6.90
CA VAL A 497 4.68 -2.51 -6.19
C VAL A 497 5.02 -2.37 -4.72
N ASP A 498 4.11 -2.76 -3.87
CA ASP A 498 4.39 -2.96 -2.46
C ASP A 498 5.34 -4.15 -2.31
N LEU A 499 6.62 -3.85 -2.17
CA LEU A 499 7.70 -4.82 -1.99
C LEU A 499 7.52 -5.71 -0.76
N SER A 500 6.74 -5.25 0.21
CA SER A 500 6.52 -5.94 1.47
C SER A 500 5.27 -6.82 1.48
N SER A 501 4.34 -6.60 0.56
CA SER A 501 2.96 -7.06 0.66
C SER A 501 2.68 -8.50 0.22
N PRO A 502 3.25 -9.06 -0.85
CA PRO A 502 2.75 -10.31 -1.40
C PRO A 502 2.76 -11.47 -0.39
N PHE A 503 3.63 -11.39 0.59
CA PHE A 503 3.93 -12.48 1.50
C PHE A 503 3.54 -12.24 2.95
N ARG A 504 3.14 -11.02 3.30
CA ARG A 504 2.80 -10.63 4.67
C ARG A 504 1.32 -10.70 5.02
N SER A 505 0.51 -11.41 4.28
CA SER A 505 -0.83 -11.73 4.75
C SER A 505 -0.71 -12.67 5.95
N LEU A 506 -1.07 -12.18 7.12
CA LEU A 506 -1.04 -12.92 8.38
C LEU A 506 -1.88 -14.19 8.35
N ALA A 507 -2.99 -14.18 7.62
CA ALA A 507 -3.84 -15.34 7.39
C ALA A 507 -3.09 -16.51 6.73
N SER A 508 -2.00 -16.23 6.02
CA SER A 508 -1.25 -17.23 5.27
C SER A 508 -0.01 -17.76 5.95
N THR A 509 0.53 -17.03 6.94
CA THR A 509 1.76 -17.44 7.63
C THR A 509 1.55 -18.51 8.69
N GLN A 510 0.29 -18.78 9.08
CA GLN A 510 0.02 -19.71 10.16
C GLN A 510 -0.79 -20.95 9.84
N LYS A 511 -1.40 -21.04 8.71
CA LYS A 511 -1.57 -22.36 8.14
C LYS A 511 -0.21 -22.89 7.69
N GLY A 512 0.83 -22.31 8.31
CA GLY A 512 2.16 -22.82 8.32
C GLY A 512 2.03 -24.28 8.64
N TYR A 513 2.35 -25.00 7.71
CA TYR A 513 2.62 -26.38 7.52
C TYR A 513 3.08 -27.14 8.81
N ALA A 514 3.20 -26.47 9.96
CA ALA A 514 3.81 -26.96 11.17
C ALA A 514 2.84 -27.66 12.16
N GLU A 515 1.52 -27.49 12.07
CA GLU A 515 0.64 -28.06 13.11
C GLU A 515 -0.35 -29.15 12.66
N ASN A 516 -0.61 -29.32 11.37
CA ASN A 516 -1.51 -30.35 10.88
C ASN A 516 -0.95 -31.06 9.66
N GLY A 517 -0.38 -32.24 9.86
CA GLY A 517 -0.04 -33.20 8.81
C GLY A 517 -1.27 -33.77 8.10
N LEU A 518 -2.22 -32.94 7.73
CA LEU A 518 -3.40 -33.29 6.97
C LEU A 518 -3.36 -32.49 5.67
N GLN A 519 -2.95 -33.18 4.61
CA GLN A 519 -3.13 -32.74 3.23
C GLN A 519 -4.62 -32.51 2.99
N ASP A 520 -5.02 -31.26 2.90
CA ASP A 520 -6.35 -30.91 2.39
C ASP A 520 -6.31 -31.04 0.87
N LYS A 521 -6.85 -32.14 0.34
CA LYS A 521 -6.96 -32.41 -1.09
C LYS A 521 -8.02 -31.54 -1.80
N ASN A 522 -8.70 -30.68 -1.07
CA ASN A 522 -9.67 -29.72 -1.58
C ASN A 522 -9.25 -28.31 -1.21
N SER A 523 -8.15 -27.84 -1.81
CA SER A 523 -7.86 -26.42 -1.84
C SER A 523 -8.91 -25.73 -2.70
N HIS A 524 -10.05 -25.41 -2.10
CA HIS A 524 -10.83 -24.29 -2.64
C HIS A 524 -9.89 -23.09 -2.72
N LYS A 525 -9.77 -22.48 -3.90
CA LYS A 525 -9.12 -21.20 -4.10
C LYS A 525 -9.46 -20.35 -2.87
N LEU A 526 -8.45 -20.02 -2.07
CA LEU A 526 -8.65 -18.97 -1.05
C LEU A 526 -9.27 -17.83 -1.82
N PRO A 527 -10.42 -17.28 -1.39
CA PRO A 527 -10.97 -16.12 -2.06
C PRO A 527 -9.81 -15.15 -2.17
N GLU A 528 -9.65 -14.56 -3.34
CA GLU A 528 -8.88 -13.33 -3.46
C GLU A 528 -9.41 -12.48 -2.32
N ILE A 529 -8.68 -12.46 -1.22
CA ILE A 529 -8.89 -11.45 -0.22
C ILE A 529 -8.59 -10.23 -1.03
N GLU A 530 -9.65 -9.55 -1.51
CA GLU A 530 -9.55 -8.13 -1.77
C GLU A 530 -8.89 -7.62 -0.51
N LEU A 531 -7.60 -7.48 -0.59
CA LEU A 531 -6.80 -6.69 0.30
C LEU A 531 -7.25 -5.26 0.02
N SER A 532 -8.50 -4.97 0.30
CA SER A 532 -9.00 -3.63 0.56
C SER A 532 -8.37 -3.20 1.87
N ILE A 533 -7.06 -3.29 1.85
CA ILE A 533 -6.20 -2.74 2.83
C ILE A 533 -6.44 -1.25 2.71
N PHE A 534 -6.88 -0.63 3.78
CA PHE A 534 -6.63 0.77 4.04
C PHE A 534 -5.12 1.00 4.26
N GLN A 535 -4.34 0.63 3.28
CA GLN A 535 -3.18 1.39 2.91
C GLN A 535 -3.76 2.63 2.25
N PHE A 536 -3.34 3.80 2.69
CA PHE A 536 -3.53 5.01 1.90
C PHE A 536 -3.06 4.64 0.51
N GLU A 537 -4.02 4.49 -0.40
CA GLU A 537 -3.78 3.92 -1.71
C GLU A 537 -2.83 4.86 -2.43
N LYS A 538 -1.61 4.40 -2.66
CA LYS A 538 -0.66 5.16 -3.46
C LYS A 538 -1.22 5.28 -4.86
N LEU A 539 -1.18 6.48 -5.41
CA LEU A 539 -1.75 6.78 -6.70
C LEU A 539 -0.69 6.76 -7.80
N PRO A 540 -1.07 6.33 -9.00
CA PRO A 540 -0.23 6.48 -10.17
C PRO A 540 -0.05 7.96 -10.51
N LEU A 541 1.15 8.33 -10.96
CA LEU A 541 1.43 9.64 -11.51
C LEU A 541 1.13 9.64 -13.00
N TYR A 542 0.34 10.61 -13.44
CA TYR A 542 0.01 10.80 -14.85
C TYR A 542 0.61 12.10 -15.38
N GLN A 543 1.13 12.05 -16.58
CA GLN A 543 1.52 13.24 -17.35
C GLN A 543 0.30 13.78 -18.09
N ILE A 544 0.14 15.11 -18.12
CA ILE A 544 -0.92 15.76 -18.87
C ILE A 544 -0.52 15.88 -20.35
N ALA A 545 -1.47 15.56 -21.23
CA ALA A 545 -1.39 15.78 -22.66
C ALA A 545 -2.13 17.07 -23.02
N TYR A 546 -1.59 17.84 -23.96
CA TYR A 546 -2.18 19.11 -24.38
C TYR A 546 -2.73 19.00 -25.80
N ILE A 547 -3.98 19.46 -25.99
CA ILE A 547 -4.68 19.44 -27.26
C ILE A 547 -4.59 20.84 -27.89
N ALA A 548 -4.10 20.91 -29.12
CA ALA A 548 -3.97 22.13 -29.90
C ALA A 548 -4.91 22.11 -31.11
N TYR A 549 -5.55 23.23 -31.39
CA TYR A 549 -6.36 23.43 -32.58
C TYR A 549 -5.57 24.22 -33.62
N GLU A 550 -5.57 23.80 -34.89
CA GLU A 550 -4.75 24.44 -35.94
C GLU A 550 -5.11 25.93 -36.14
N ASP A 551 -6.37 26.29 -36.00
CA ASP A 551 -6.87 27.64 -36.20
C ASP A 551 -6.50 28.62 -35.08
N GLU A 552 -6.27 28.10 -33.85
CA GLU A 552 -6.01 28.92 -32.67
C GLU A 552 -4.51 29.09 -32.39
N TYR A 553 -3.70 28.07 -32.69
CA TYR A 553 -2.28 28.04 -32.35
C TYR A 553 -1.40 27.93 -33.59
N ILE A 554 -1.33 29.01 -34.32
CA ILE A 554 -0.66 29.14 -35.59
C ILE A 554 0.75 28.51 -35.61
N SER A 555 0.95 27.54 -36.46
CA SER A 555 2.14 27.23 -37.30
C SER A 555 3.56 27.25 -36.72
N ARG A 556 3.84 27.72 -35.52
CA ARG A 556 5.20 27.90 -35.00
C ARG A 556 5.68 26.80 -34.06
N GLU A 557 4.81 26.10 -33.42
CA GLU A 557 5.17 25.00 -32.52
C GLU A 557 4.88 23.64 -33.17
N LYS A 558 5.88 22.78 -33.20
CA LYS A 558 5.74 21.42 -33.68
C LYS A 558 4.90 20.63 -32.67
N CYS A 559 3.59 20.66 -32.81
CA CYS A 559 2.78 19.56 -32.34
C CYS A 559 3.20 18.29 -33.10
N GLY A 560 3.14 17.12 -32.46
CA GLY A 560 3.54 15.87 -33.08
C GLY A 560 2.83 15.61 -34.42
N ARG A 561 1.79 14.81 -34.42
CA ARG A 561 0.90 14.60 -35.56
C ARG A 561 -0.33 15.48 -35.46
N TRP A 562 -0.83 15.96 -36.61
CA TRP A 562 -2.12 16.60 -36.72
C TRP A 562 -3.16 15.55 -37.15
N PHE A 563 -4.28 15.51 -36.46
CA PHE A 563 -5.43 14.68 -36.84
C PHE A 563 -6.40 15.52 -37.65
N GLU A 564 -6.86 14.98 -38.77
CA GLU A 564 -7.94 15.56 -39.55
C GLU A 564 -9.27 15.07 -38.98
N MET A 565 -10.09 16.00 -38.54
CA MET A 565 -11.43 15.82 -37.99
C MET A 565 -12.45 16.55 -38.83
N PRO A 566 -13.75 16.17 -38.78
CA PRO A 566 -14.80 16.91 -39.45
C PRO A 566 -14.84 18.40 -39.10
N HIS A 567 -14.40 18.75 -37.89
CA HIS A 567 -14.45 20.13 -37.36
C HIS A 567 -13.11 20.86 -37.37
N GLY A 568 -12.05 20.28 -37.97
CA GLY A 568 -10.73 20.92 -38.02
C GLY A 568 -9.58 19.97 -37.78
N LYS A 569 -8.38 20.52 -37.71
CA LYS A 569 -7.17 19.75 -37.39
C LYS A 569 -6.75 19.98 -35.97
N PHE A 570 -6.45 18.88 -35.30
CA PHE A 570 -6.01 18.84 -33.91
C PHE A 570 -4.64 18.24 -33.81
N GLY A 571 -3.81 18.81 -32.93
CA GLY A 571 -2.50 18.26 -32.58
C GLY A 571 -2.44 17.91 -31.10
N ILE A 572 -1.66 16.88 -30.79
CA ILE A 572 -1.42 16.50 -29.41
C ILE A 572 0.04 16.76 -29.08
N ARG A 573 0.25 17.48 -28.00
CA ARG A 573 1.58 17.68 -27.41
C ARG A 573 1.71 16.88 -26.14
N LEU A 574 2.72 16.04 -26.12
CA LEU A 574 3.17 15.32 -24.95
C LEU A 574 4.64 15.68 -24.70
N LYS A 575 4.99 16.17 -23.52
CA LYS A 575 6.39 16.48 -23.20
C LYS A 575 7.22 15.21 -23.19
N PRO A 576 8.41 15.17 -23.79
CA PRO A 576 9.34 14.05 -23.65
C PRO A 576 9.70 13.82 -22.18
N ILE A 577 9.74 12.56 -21.77
CA ILE A 577 10.16 12.14 -20.44
C ILE A 577 11.46 11.36 -20.56
N GLY A 578 12.45 11.74 -19.76
CA GLY A 578 13.79 11.19 -19.83
C GLY A 578 14.50 11.51 -21.16
N ASP A 579 15.64 10.87 -21.38
CA ASP A 579 16.47 11.12 -22.57
C ASP A 579 16.15 10.20 -23.75
N ASN A 580 15.15 9.32 -23.63
CA ASN A 580 14.86 8.30 -24.62
C ASN A 580 13.83 8.78 -25.65
N LYS A 581 14.33 9.34 -26.77
CA LYS A 581 13.49 9.80 -27.88
C LYS A 581 12.60 8.71 -28.48
N LYS A 582 13.13 7.48 -28.63
CA LYS A 582 12.37 6.36 -29.21
C LYS A 582 11.19 5.96 -28.33
N TRP A 583 11.39 5.97 -27.01
CA TRP A 583 10.29 5.72 -26.08
C TRP A 583 9.22 6.82 -26.16
N HIS A 584 9.64 8.07 -26.26
CA HIS A 584 8.71 9.19 -26.42
C HIS A 584 7.90 9.06 -27.73
N GLU A 585 8.53 8.80 -28.84
CA GLU A 585 7.88 8.58 -30.14
C GLU A 585 6.90 7.39 -30.07
N PHE A 586 7.29 6.31 -29.45
CA PHE A 586 6.42 5.13 -29.24
C PHE A 586 5.17 5.51 -28.42
N ARG A 587 5.35 6.23 -27.30
CA ARG A 587 4.23 6.68 -26.46
C ARG A 587 3.28 7.59 -27.23
N LEU A 588 3.80 8.57 -27.97
CA LEU A 588 2.99 9.49 -28.76
C LEU A 588 2.18 8.74 -29.82
N THR A 589 2.80 7.81 -30.55
CA THR A 589 2.10 7.00 -31.55
C THR A 589 0.98 6.17 -30.89
N LYS A 590 1.23 5.56 -29.72
CA LYS A 590 0.20 4.78 -29.00
C LYS A 590 -0.95 5.65 -28.48
N LEU A 591 -0.68 6.87 -28.05
CA LEU A 591 -1.71 7.82 -27.65
C LEU A 591 -2.59 8.21 -28.84
N GLU A 592 -1.97 8.52 -29.99
CA GLU A 592 -2.67 8.88 -31.21
C GLU A 592 -3.57 7.73 -31.71
N GLU A 593 -3.04 6.50 -31.75
CA GLU A 593 -3.81 5.29 -32.12
C GLU A 593 -5.02 5.10 -31.19
N ALA A 594 -4.82 5.25 -29.89
CA ALA A 594 -5.89 5.02 -28.91
C ALA A 594 -6.97 6.11 -28.96
N LEU A 595 -6.60 7.37 -29.19
CA LEU A 595 -7.56 8.46 -29.35
C LEU A 595 -8.38 8.27 -30.64
N GLN A 596 -7.76 7.83 -31.73
CA GLN A 596 -8.46 7.53 -32.97
C GLN A 596 -9.44 6.36 -32.79
N GLU A 597 -9.03 5.31 -32.08
CA GLU A 597 -9.90 4.18 -31.74
C GLU A 597 -11.09 4.62 -30.88
N LEU A 598 -10.83 5.46 -29.87
CA LEU A 598 -11.85 6.02 -29.00
C LEU A 598 -12.87 6.88 -29.76
N MET A 599 -12.42 7.79 -30.62
CA MET A 599 -13.29 8.60 -31.47
C MET A 599 -14.18 7.73 -32.38
N ASN A 600 -13.56 6.76 -33.08
CA ASN A 600 -14.30 5.86 -33.96
C ASN A 600 -15.35 5.04 -33.19
N PHE A 601 -15.04 4.65 -31.94
CA PHE A 601 -15.98 3.96 -31.08
C PHE A 601 -17.15 4.85 -30.70
N LEU A 602 -16.88 6.08 -30.22
CA LEU A 602 -17.88 7.01 -29.75
C LEU A 602 -18.83 7.44 -30.86
N HIS A 603 -18.31 7.78 -32.06
CA HIS A 603 -19.14 8.18 -33.20
C HIS A 603 -20.02 7.06 -33.78
N ASN A 604 -19.62 5.81 -33.60
CA ASN A 604 -20.39 4.66 -34.10
C ASN A 604 -21.39 4.08 -33.09
N LYS A 605 -21.48 4.65 -31.89
CA LYS A 605 -22.35 4.15 -30.82
C LYS A 605 -23.62 4.98 -30.73
N ASN A 606 -24.78 4.35 -30.87
CA ASN A 606 -26.10 5.04 -30.86
C ASN A 606 -26.60 5.40 -29.46
N SER A 607 -26.07 4.77 -28.39
CA SER A 607 -26.40 5.06 -27.00
C SER A 607 -25.24 4.71 -26.07
N PHE A 608 -25.03 5.51 -25.05
CA PHE A 608 -24.02 5.28 -24.02
C PHE A 608 -24.66 4.77 -22.75
N GLU A 609 -24.15 3.69 -22.23
CA GLU A 609 -24.51 3.19 -20.91
C GLU A 609 -23.78 3.98 -19.82
N GLU A 610 -24.28 3.95 -18.59
CA GLU A 610 -23.69 4.69 -17.49
C GLU A 610 -22.24 4.23 -17.18
N GLU A 611 -21.97 2.93 -17.37
CA GLU A 611 -20.63 2.34 -17.24
C GLU A 611 -19.63 2.92 -18.25
N ASP A 612 -20.08 3.18 -19.50
CA ASP A 612 -19.24 3.79 -20.53
C ASP A 612 -18.88 5.24 -20.18
N LYS A 613 -19.83 5.98 -19.61
CA LYS A 613 -19.61 7.36 -19.13
C LYS A 613 -18.62 7.37 -17.97
N GLN A 614 -18.80 6.47 -17.00
CA GLN A 614 -17.90 6.38 -15.83
C GLN A 614 -16.45 6.09 -16.21
N ILE A 615 -16.22 5.30 -17.26
CA ILE A 615 -14.88 4.97 -17.72
C ILE A 615 -14.20 6.20 -18.33
N LEU A 616 -14.91 7.10 -19.01
CA LEU A 616 -14.35 8.34 -19.53
C LEU A 616 -13.88 9.29 -18.41
N GLU A 617 -14.45 9.20 -17.20
CA GLU A 617 -13.99 9.98 -16.05
C GLU A 617 -12.50 9.73 -15.72
N TYR A 618 -11.97 8.52 -15.99
CA TYR A 618 -10.56 8.21 -15.72
C TYR A 618 -9.57 8.94 -16.63
N ILE A 619 -10.00 9.41 -17.80
CA ILE A 619 -9.08 10.01 -18.77
C ILE A 619 -9.35 11.49 -19.04
N ARG A 620 -10.58 12.01 -18.88
CA ARG A 620 -10.91 13.37 -19.31
C ARG A 620 -10.10 14.45 -18.59
N TYR A 621 -9.68 14.22 -17.35
CA TYR A 621 -8.84 15.13 -16.59
C TYR A 621 -7.34 14.99 -16.87
N LEU A 622 -6.95 14.18 -17.85
CA LEU A 622 -5.56 14.00 -18.29
C LEU A 622 -5.23 14.79 -19.55
N PHE A 623 -6.21 15.57 -20.04
CA PHE A 623 -6.06 16.42 -21.22
C PHE A 623 -6.41 17.87 -20.89
N LYS A 624 -5.58 18.77 -21.36
CA LYS A 624 -5.77 20.22 -21.21
C LYS A 624 -5.67 20.93 -22.56
N ASP A 625 -6.23 22.13 -22.63
CA ASP A 625 -6.00 23.04 -23.75
C ASP A 625 -4.52 23.39 -23.88
N PHE A 626 -4.07 23.52 -25.11
CA PHE A 626 -2.67 23.81 -25.44
C PHE A 626 -2.17 25.15 -24.86
N ALA A 627 -3.05 26.07 -24.53
CA ALA A 627 -2.71 27.33 -23.85
C ALA A 627 -2.00 27.09 -22.51
N PHE A 628 -2.30 25.97 -21.85
CA PHE A 628 -1.72 25.60 -20.56
C PHE A 628 -0.43 24.76 -20.66
N ARG A 629 0.12 24.55 -21.86
CA ARG A 629 1.30 23.68 -22.10
C ARG A 629 2.54 24.05 -21.28
N ASP A 630 2.65 25.31 -20.88
CA ASP A 630 3.76 25.80 -20.07
C ASP A 630 3.70 25.37 -18.61
N GLU A 631 2.59 24.78 -18.19
CA GLU A 631 2.50 24.18 -16.86
C GLU A 631 3.31 22.89 -16.75
N GLU A 632 3.50 22.17 -17.87
CA GLU A 632 4.20 20.87 -17.91
C GLU A 632 3.76 19.96 -16.77
N GLU A 633 2.45 19.77 -16.69
CA GLU A 633 1.78 19.25 -15.51
C GLU A 633 1.83 17.73 -15.42
N PHE A 634 1.89 17.27 -14.18
CA PHE A 634 1.69 15.87 -13.75
C PHE A 634 0.64 15.83 -12.66
N ARG A 635 -0.15 14.75 -12.61
CA ARG A 635 -1.22 14.56 -11.62
C ARG A 635 -1.14 13.23 -10.91
N LEU A 636 -1.32 13.27 -9.60
CA LEU A 636 -1.85 12.13 -8.85
C LEU A 636 -3.36 12.23 -8.93
N MET A 637 -4.04 11.20 -9.42
CA MET A 637 -5.48 11.26 -9.65
C MET A 637 -6.17 10.00 -9.13
N LYS A 638 -7.35 10.21 -8.53
CA LYS A 638 -8.25 9.15 -8.09
C LYS A 638 -9.69 9.52 -8.44
N ILE A 639 -10.45 8.55 -8.93
CA ILE A 639 -11.90 8.66 -9.08
C ILE A 639 -12.53 7.97 -7.86
N ALA A 640 -13.33 8.69 -7.10
CA ALA A 640 -13.98 8.17 -5.91
C ALA A 640 -15.41 8.69 -5.78
N LYS A 641 -16.26 7.95 -5.08
CA LYS A 641 -17.58 8.45 -4.66
C LYS A 641 -17.39 9.56 -3.63
N ILE A 642 -18.22 10.59 -3.72
CA ILE A 642 -18.11 11.73 -2.80
C ILE A 642 -18.43 11.36 -1.35
N ASP A 643 -19.23 10.34 -1.14
CA ASP A 643 -19.62 9.77 0.15
C ASP A 643 -18.67 8.65 0.64
N ALA A 644 -17.59 8.38 -0.09
CA ALA A 644 -16.61 7.37 0.29
C ALA A 644 -15.94 7.73 1.63
N GLU A 645 -15.68 6.74 2.47
CA GLU A 645 -15.10 6.92 3.81
C GLU A 645 -13.74 7.62 3.82
N GLU A 646 -12.99 7.51 2.72
CA GLU A 646 -11.69 8.16 2.53
C GLU A 646 -11.79 9.65 2.21
N VAL A 647 -12.94 10.12 1.74
CA VAL A 647 -13.19 11.53 1.47
C VAL A 647 -13.42 12.25 2.79
N LYS A 648 -12.68 13.34 3.00
CA LYS A 648 -12.74 14.15 4.22
C LYS A 648 -13.20 15.55 3.87
N TYR A 649 -13.87 16.19 4.82
CA TYR A 649 -14.31 17.58 4.71
C TYR A 649 -13.37 18.50 5.50
N CYS A 650 -13.08 19.66 4.94
CA CYS A 650 -12.34 20.73 5.60
C CYS A 650 -13.24 21.95 5.80
N GLU A 651 -13.61 22.24 7.03
CA GLU A 651 -14.47 23.38 7.38
C GLU A 651 -13.83 24.72 6.99
N ALA A 652 -12.53 24.87 7.24
CA ALA A 652 -11.83 26.13 6.97
C ALA A 652 -11.75 26.51 5.48
N SER A 653 -11.69 25.53 4.58
CA SER A 653 -11.66 25.75 3.12
C SER A 653 -12.99 25.41 2.44
N GLN A 654 -14.00 24.95 3.19
CA GLN A 654 -15.29 24.48 2.66
C GLN A 654 -15.11 23.50 1.48
N SER A 655 -14.16 22.57 1.61
CA SER A 655 -13.78 21.68 0.51
C SER A 655 -13.68 20.23 0.97
N VAL A 656 -13.89 19.31 0.03
CA VAL A 656 -13.68 17.87 0.22
C VAL A 656 -12.36 17.45 -0.42
N PHE A 657 -11.68 16.50 0.21
CA PHE A 657 -10.37 16.03 -0.22
C PHE A 657 -10.10 14.61 0.26
N ILE A 658 -9.12 13.95 -0.33
CA ILE A 658 -8.59 12.67 0.14
C ILE A 658 -7.21 12.96 0.75
N PRO A 659 -6.96 12.60 2.02
CA PRO A 659 -5.62 12.72 2.61
C PRO A 659 -4.69 11.71 1.96
N TYR A 660 -3.45 12.12 1.62
CA TYR A 660 -2.54 11.27 0.84
C TYR A 660 -1.31 10.86 1.63
N SER A 661 -0.25 11.62 1.64
CA SER A 661 0.99 11.23 2.31
C SER A 661 1.65 12.38 3.08
N ASP A 662 2.53 12.02 4.01
CA ASP A 662 3.37 12.99 4.71
C ASP A 662 4.42 13.56 3.73
N ILE A 663 4.36 14.85 3.50
CA ILE A 663 5.23 15.50 2.52
C ILE A 663 6.69 15.61 2.97
N ARG A 664 6.97 15.47 4.27
CA ARG A 664 8.33 15.60 4.82
C ARG A 664 9.27 14.53 4.27
N ASP A 665 8.73 13.35 3.91
CA ASP A 665 9.49 12.25 3.31
C ASP A 665 9.79 12.45 1.83
N ILE A 666 8.98 13.24 1.15
CA ILE A 666 9.02 13.34 -0.29
C ILE A 666 9.58 14.67 -0.80
N VAL A 667 9.75 15.68 0.06
CA VAL A 667 10.29 16.98 -0.32
C VAL A 667 11.78 17.07 -0.03
N ASP A 668 12.57 17.44 -1.05
CA ASP A 668 14.00 17.69 -0.94
C ASP A 668 14.33 19.15 -0.67
N GLU A 669 13.56 20.07 -1.27
CA GLU A 669 13.80 21.50 -1.16
C GLU A 669 12.48 22.26 -1.11
N VAL A 670 12.44 23.29 -0.28
CA VAL A 670 11.40 24.33 -0.28
C VAL A 670 12.00 25.61 -0.81
N ILE A 671 11.51 26.11 -1.94
CA ILE A 671 11.92 27.38 -2.51
C ILE A 671 10.85 28.42 -2.18
N LEU A 672 11.20 29.37 -1.33
CA LEU A 672 10.32 30.48 -0.96
C LEU A 672 10.25 31.50 -2.10
N GLY A 673 9.04 31.89 -2.47
CA GLY A 673 8.82 32.87 -3.53
C GLY A 673 9.41 34.21 -3.21
N THR A 674 9.70 35.02 -4.23
CA THR A 674 10.34 36.33 -4.12
C THR A 674 9.59 37.27 -3.16
N ASN A 675 8.28 37.18 -3.11
CA ASN A 675 7.41 38.01 -2.28
C ASN A 675 6.89 37.31 -1.01
N TYR A 676 7.51 36.20 -0.58
CA TYR A 676 7.10 35.41 0.59
C TYR A 676 6.95 36.26 1.87
N GLU A 677 7.83 37.24 2.07
CA GLU A 677 7.82 38.15 3.23
C GLU A 677 6.92 39.38 3.05
N LYS A 678 6.27 39.53 1.89
CA LYS A 678 5.50 40.71 1.53
C LYS A 678 4.00 40.61 1.83
N THR A 679 3.57 39.48 2.39
CA THR A 679 2.17 39.25 2.75
C THR A 679 1.75 39.97 4.05
N SER A 680 0.45 40.04 4.29
CA SER A 680 -0.11 40.67 5.50
C SER A 680 0.36 40.01 6.80
N VAL A 681 0.69 38.73 6.76
CA VAL A 681 1.08 37.91 7.95
C VAL A 681 2.51 38.21 8.43
N ARG A 682 3.28 39.05 7.73
CA ARG A 682 4.67 39.45 8.11
C ARG A 682 5.59 38.26 8.40
N ARG A 683 5.55 37.22 7.57
CA ARG A 683 6.48 36.07 7.68
C ARG A 683 7.91 36.50 7.45
N LYS A 684 8.85 35.75 8.05
CA LYS A 684 10.28 35.86 7.80
C LYS A 684 10.84 34.56 7.28
N ALA A 685 11.54 34.59 6.18
CA ALA A 685 12.17 33.42 5.61
C ALA A 685 13.22 32.80 6.54
N GLU A 686 13.93 33.63 7.32
CA GLU A 686 14.87 33.19 8.34
C GLU A 686 14.18 32.36 9.45
N VAL A 687 12.98 32.79 9.88
CA VAL A 687 12.19 32.06 10.88
C VAL A 687 11.73 30.71 10.30
N PHE A 688 11.25 30.70 9.08
CA PHE A 688 10.88 29.46 8.40
C PHE A 688 12.07 28.50 8.29
N GLN A 689 13.22 29.01 7.85
CA GLN A 689 14.45 28.21 7.75
C GLN A 689 14.88 27.64 9.11
N TYR A 690 14.83 28.44 10.19
CA TYR A 690 15.11 27.96 11.54
C TYR A 690 14.19 26.81 11.95
N GLN A 691 12.89 26.97 11.72
CA GLN A 691 11.89 25.94 12.05
C GLN A 691 12.13 24.67 11.22
N MET A 692 12.40 24.79 9.92
CA MET A 692 12.70 23.65 9.06
C MET A 692 13.96 22.90 9.50
N CYS A 693 15.03 23.61 9.89
CA CYS A 693 16.24 22.98 10.43
C CYS A 693 15.98 22.15 11.69
N LYS A 694 14.92 22.45 12.46
CA LYS A 694 14.53 21.73 13.67
C LYS A 694 13.58 20.57 13.38
N LEU A 695 12.62 20.78 12.47
CA LEU A 695 11.56 19.81 12.18
C LEU A 695 11.93 18.84 11.06
N CYS A 696 12.62 19.33 10.04
CA CYS A 696 12.97 18.58 8.83
C CYS A 696 14.38 18.95 8.35
N PRO A 697 15.44 18.55 9.08
CA PRO A 697 16.83 18.98 8.80
C PRO A 697 17.33 18.55 7.42
N ASP A 698 16.74 17.51 6.83
CA ASP A 698 17.10 16.99 5.51
C ASP A 698 16.41 17.76 4.36
N VAL A 699 15.55 18.74 4.66
CA VAL A 699 14.87 19.57 3.65
C VAL A 699 15.63 20.88 3.49
N LYS A 700 16.14 21.11 2.28
CA LYS A 700 16.81 22.37 1.94
C LYS A 700 15.79 23.50 1.86
N VAL A 701 16.11 24.67 2.39
CA VAL A 701 15.32 25.89 2.22
C VAL A 701 16.13 26.89 1.41
N SER A 702 15.54 27.40 0.33
CA SER A 702 16.12 28.43 -0.52
C SER A 702 15.12 29.54 -0.84
N ARG A 703 15.58 30.61 -1.48
CA ARG A 703 14.74 31.73 -1.93
C ARG A 703 14.79 31.86 -3.43
N SER A 704 13.64 32.12 -4.03
CA SER A 704 13.58 32.50 -5.45
C SER A 704 14.20 33.87 -5.70
N SER A 705 14.96 33.96 -6.77
CA SER A 705 15.51 35.22 -7.29
C SER A 705 14.80 35.72 -8.56
N LEU A 706 13.61 35.15 -8.84
CA LEU A 706 12.86 35.54 -10.06
C LEU A 706 12.46 37.01 -10.02
N PRO A 707 12.51 37.71 -11.17
CA PRO A 707 12.22 39.15 -11.28
C PRO A 707 10.71 39.42 -11.25
N ILE A 708 10.09 39.26 -10.08
CA ILE A 708 8.67 39.56 -9.86
C ILE A 708 8.60 40.86 -9.08
N ASN A 709 7.83 41.82 -9.61
CA ASN A 709 7.64 43.10 -8.93
C ASN A 709 7.01 42.90 -7.55
N PRO A 710 7.50 43.60 -6.52
CA PRO A 710 6.83 43.61 -5.24
C PRO A 710 5.42 44.22 -5.39
N PRO A 711 4.45 43.84 -4.55
CA PRO A 711 3.14 44.46 -4.58
C PRO A 711 3.25 45.96 -4.37
N LEU A 712 2.49 46.74 -5.13
CA LEU A 712 2.35 48.17 -4.89
C LEU A 712 1.78 48.34 -3.48
N ARG A 713 2.45 49.10 -2.64
CA ARG A 713 2.04 49.39 -1.26
C ARG A 713 0.82 50.29 -1.25
#